data_a188db1f408202aa5506187755d79de8
#
_entry.id   a188db1f408202aa5506187755d79de8
#
_cell.length_a   1.000
_cell.length_b   1.000
_cell.length_c   1.000
_cell.angle_alpha   90.00
_cell.angle_beta   90.00
_cell.angle_gamma   90.00
#
_symmetry.space_group_name_H-M   'P 1'
#
loop_
_entity.id
_entity.type
_entity.pdbx_description
1 polymer ?
#
loop_
_entity_poly.entity_id
_entity_poly.type
_entity_poly.pdbx_seq_one_letter_code
_entity_poly.pdbx_strand_id
1 'polypeptide(L)'
;MSDKKEIKEIDVASLDSELAAARTLEEGKGDKFIMMASVVAFLMTSFHIYTGFFGLFDYSVQRGVHLGFALTLILLTQPLYKHVFKDKFAGSKAFRAACRTFDMILVILTWVSVWMAQDEVHHRPERLSKTTWMATFAGACLVIIVLECARRTLGYIMPVLALIFIAYALAGPNLPLAIAHRGYSLERICKFLATDLDGLFGTTMSVSATVIFMFVMFGAFLEASGCSDFINDIAISLTGKIKSGPALSAVVASGLMGSINGSAVANVVGTGTFTIPLMKSRGYKPQFAGGVEAVASTGGQILPPVMGSGAFLMVAFTEQKYIAIVIAAVIPALLYYWGCAVAVMSQTEIAHVTLMDPKDIPKSREVMKDGWIYLLIIAVLLYCLLVAQYSPLYSALWATCAVPVVMLFDKKKRFTLKTIPSAMVKSGFSAMSIVIGCACAGIVVGMVSITGIGVIFGDMMIQAAHGLLFPSLLFTAITCIVLGMGLPTTAAYVIAASILAPSLIKLGLAPLTAHLFVFYFACLSAITPPVALAAYAGAGIAKTNPMTTAVEACKLGFAGFMVPFAFCYNPAMMMQGSVGEIISVAISAIIGVAIMSAGFQGWLLWRLNWLERIVFIAGGLLMFIPGTLTDIAGLVIAAALLLVNVKKWEKGPKFIMDKHKAKQEQK
;
A
#
# COMPACT_ATOMS: atom_id res chain seq x y z
N MET A 1 5.82 -22.25 36.05
CA MET A 1 5.46 -20.85 36.28
C MET A 1 5.81 -20.10 34.98
N SER A 2 4.81 -19.90 34.19
CA SER A 2 4.96 -19.38 32.81
C SER A 2 4.74 -17.88 32.85
N ASP A 3 5.72 -17.13 32.35
CA ASP A 3 5.64 -15.69 32.08
C ASP A 3 4.45 -15.37 31.18
N LYS A 4 3.33 -15.03 31.77
CA LYS A 4 2.30 -14.23 31.10
C LYS A 4 2.81 -12.79 31.05
N LYS A 5 3.71 -12.48 30.10
CA LYS A 5 3.87 -11.11 29.65
C LYS A 5 2.53 -10.70 29.06
N GLU A 6 1.83 -9.80 29.73
CA GLU A 6 0.68 -9.09 29.19
C GLU A 6 1.03 -8.59 27.80
N ILE A 7 0.43 -9.21 26.79
CA ILE A 7 0.47 -8.68 25.43
C ILE A 7 -0.31 -7.38 25.53
N LYS A 8 0.40 -6.24 25.55
CA LYS A 8 -0.23 -4.92 25.42
C LYS A 8 -1.12 -5.02 24.17
N GLU A 9 -2.42 -4.89 24.35
CA GLU A 9 -3.37 -4.80 23.24
C GLU A 9 -2.89 -3.66 22.32
N ILE A 10 -2.45 -4.03 21.13
CA ILE A 10 -2.08 -3.01 20.13
C ILE A 10 -3.39 -2.40 19.69
N ASP A 11 -3.56 -1.12 19.96
CA ASP A 11 -4.68 -0.37 19.41
C ASP A 11 -4.49 -0.25 17.90
N VAL A 12 -5.19 -1.11 17.17
CA VAL A 12 -5.15 -1.18 15.70
C VAL A 12 -5.54 0.17 15.08
N ALA A 13 -6.41 0.93 15.75
CA ALA A 13 -6.78 2.27 15.31
C ALA A 13 -5.64 3.29 15.45
N SER A 14 -4.63 3.02 16.31
CA SER A 14 -3.43 3.88 16.38
C SER A 14 -2.43 3.61 15.25
N LEU A 15 -2.60 2.49 14.50
CA LEU A 15 -1.76 2.10 13.38
C LEU A 15 -2.28 2.61 12.04
N ASP A 16 -3.57 2.94 11.97
CA ASP A 16 -4.19 3.46 10.75
C ASP A 16 -5.07 4.66 11.06
N SER A 17 -4.75 5.78 10.41
CA SER A 17 -5.49 7.03 10.55
C SER A 17 -6.92 6.95 10.00
N GLU A 18 -7.19 6.07 9.03
CA GLU A 18 -8.54 5.84 8.49
C GLU A 18 -9.44 5.18 9.53
N LEU A 19 -8.90 4.21 10.27
CA LEU A 19 -9.58 3.56 11.38
C LEU A 19 -9.76 4.48 12.58
N ALA A 20 -8.73 5.27 12.90
CA ALA A 20 -8.83 6.29 13.92
C ALA A 20 -9.93 7.29 13.56
N ALA A 21 -10.04 7.66 12.28
CA ALA A 21 -11.09 8.54 11.80
C ALA A 21 -12.49 7.88 11.84
N ALA A 22 -12.62 6.60 11.45
CA ALA A 22 -13.88 5.87 11.53
C ALA A 22 -14.37 5.70 12.97
N ARG A 23 -13.49 5.31 13.89
CA ARG A 23 -13.79 5.25 15.34
C ARG A 23 -14.14 6.62 15.90
N THR A 24 -13.42 7.67 15.50
CA THR A 24 -13.71 9.04 15.91
C THR A 24 -15.10 9.49 15.49
N LEU A 25 -15.57 9.05 14.31
CA LEU A 25 -16.93 9.33 13.83
C LEU A 25 -18.00 8.56 14.62
N GLU A 26 -17.71 7.31 15.02
CA GLU A 26 -18.65 6.50 15.81
C GLU A 26 -18.70 6.92 17.27
N GLU A 27 -17.55 7.10 17.90
CA GLU A 27 -17.41 7.49 19.32
C GLU A 27 -17.76 8.97 19.56
N GLY A 28 -17.60 9.80 18.54
CA GLY A 28 -17.78 11.25 18.60
C GLY A 28 -19.16 11.76 18.27
N LYS A 29 -20.18 10.90 18.19
CA LYS A 29 -21.58 11.35 18.02
C LYS A 29 -21.98 12.31 19.15
N GLY A 30 -21.97 13.62 18.83
CA GLY A 30 -22.24 14.72 19.78
C GLY A 30 -21.07 15.66 20.03
N ASP A 31 -19.84 15.35 19.60
CA ASP A 31 -18.70 16.30 19.66
C ASP A 31 -18.82 17.33 18.53
N LYS A 32 -18.89 18.60 18.89
CA LYS A 32 -19.01 19.72 17.95
C LYS A 32 -17.85 19.76 16.94
N PHE A 33 -16.63 19.39 17.34
CA PHE A 33 -15.46 19.36 16.46
C PHE A 33 -15.55 18.27 15.40
N ILE A 34 -16.12 17.13 15.75
CA ILE A 34 -16.33 16.03 14.80
C ILE A 34 -17.44 16.38 13.80
N MET A 35 -18.47 17.06 14.28
CA MET A 35 -19.51 17.58 13.38
C MET A 35 -18.94 18.63 12.41
N MET A 36 -18.09 19.54 12.88
CA MET A 36 -17.36 20.50 12.02
C MET A 36 -16.46 19.76 11.01
N ALA A 37 -15.71 18.75 11.46
CA ALA A 37 -14.87 17.95 10.59
C ALA A 37 -15.68 17.23 9.51
N SER A 38 -16.87 16.71 9.85
CA SER A 38 -17.77 16.08 8.87
C SER A 38 -18.24 17.06 7.80
N VAL A 39 -18.55 18.31 8.18
CA VAL A 39 -18.88 19.38 7.22
C VAL A 39 -17.67 19.69 6.32
N VAL A 40 -16.48 19.82 6.89
CA VAL A 40 -15.23 20.08 6.13
C VAL A 40 -14.93 18.93 5.16
N ALA A 41 -15.10 17.67 5.59
CA ALA A 41 -14.92 16.48 4.74
C ALA A 41 -15.93 16.45 3.57
N PHE A 42 -17.19 16.79 3.85
CA PHE A 42 -18.21 16.93 2.83
C PHE A 42 -17.86 18.02 1.82
N LEU A 43 -17.43 19.20 2.29
CA LEU A 43 -16.99 20.31 1.42
C LEU A 43 -15.77 19.95 0.59
N MET A 44 -14.77 19.26 1.18
CA MET A 44 -13.61 18.74 0.47
C MET A 44 -14.03 17.83 -0.68
N THR A 45 -14.94 16.89 -0.43
CA THR A 45 -15.41 15.96 -1.47
C THR A 45 -16.23 16.71 -2.54
N SER A 46 -17.07 17.66 -2.13
CA SER A 46 -17.84 18.50 -3.06
C SER A 46 -16.94 19.35 -3.96
N PHE A 47 -15.84 19.90 -3.40
CA PHE A 47 -14.84 20.65 -4.17
C PHE A 47 -14.21 19.77 -5.27
N HIS A 48 -13.84 18.53 -4.95
CA HIS A 48 -13.23 17.63 -5.92
C HIS A 48 -14.23 17.14 -6.98
N ILE A 49 -15.49 16.89 -6.59
CA ILE A 49 -16.55 16.56 -7.56
C ILE A 49 -16.74 17.75 -8.52
N TYR A 50 -16.82 18.97 -7.99
CA TYR A 50 -16.96 20.17 -8.81
C TYR A 50 -15.79 20.32 -9.80
N THR A 51 -14.56 20.25 -9.32
CA THR A 51 -13.38 20.38 -10.17
C THR A 51 -13.22 19.23 -11.15
N GLY A 52 -13.72 18.04 -10.81
CA GLY A 52 -13.76 16.90 -11.71
C GLY A 52 -14.71 17.10 -12.90
N PHE A 53 -15.85 17.74 -12.72
CA PHE A 53 -16.82 17.99 -13.80
C PHE A 53 -16.52 19.27 -14.61
N PHE A 54 -16.14 20.34 -13.92
CA PHE A 54 -16.03 21.68 -14.54
C PHE A 54 -14.60 22.08 -14.88
N GLY A 55 -13.63 21.24 -14.55
CA GLY A 55 -12.20 21.50 -14.80
C GLY A 55 -11.45 21.91 -13.53
N LEU A 56 -10.15 21.62 -13.52
CA LEU A 56 -9.28 21.92 -12.41
C LEU A 56 -9.02 23.43 -12.33
N PHE A 57 -8.95 23.96 -11.13
CA PHE A 57 -8.44 25.32 -10.90
C PHE A 57 -6.94 25.39 -11.22
N ASP A 58 -6.39 26.60 -11.17
CA ASP A 58 -4.94 26.78 -11.23
C ASP A 58 -4.23 25.85 -10.24
N TYR A 59 -3.04 25.38 -10.61
CA TYR A 59 -2.33 24.35 -9.84
C TYR A 59 -2.10 24.74 -8.38
N SER A 60 -1.82 26.02 -8.11
CA SER A 60 -1.58 26.51 -6.75
C SER A 60 -2.87 26.47 -5.91
N VAL A 61 -4.01 26.84 -6.50
CA VAL A 61 -5.32 26.80 -5.87
C VAL A 61 -5.78 25.38 -5.62
N GLN A 62 -5.74 24.52 -6.66
CA GLN A 62 -6.20 23.14 -6.55
C GLN A 62 -5.46 22.37 -5.43
N ARG A 63 -4.12 22.48 -5.43
CA ARG A 63 -3.26 21.76 -4.47
C ARG A 63 -3.30 22.40 -3.08
N GLY A 64 -3.34 23.73 -3.00
CA GLY A 64 -3.40 24.47 -1.75
C GLY A 64 -4.71 24.25 -1.01
N VAL A 65 -5.85 24.31 -1.67
CA VAL A 65 -7.17 24.06 -1.09
C VAL A 65 -7.28 22.59 -0.63
N HIS A 66 -6.80 21.64 -1.43
CA HIS A 66 -6.75 20.23 -1.07
C HIS A 66 -5.95 19.98 0.21
N LEU A 67 -4.74 20.55 0.31
CA LEU A 67 -3.91 20.47 1.51
C LEU A 67 -4.59 21.15 2.69
N GLY A 68 -5.16 22.34 2.50
CA GLY A 68 -5.87 23.11 3.53
C GLY A 68 -7.02 22.33 4.16
N PHE A 69 -7.84 21.66 3.34
CA PHE A 69 -8.89 20.77 3.84
C PHE A 69 -8.34 19.63 4.69
N ALA A 70 -7.31 18.93 4.21
CA ALA A 70 -6.74 17.80 4.93
C ALA A 70 -6.11 18.21 6.28
N LEU A 71 -5.34 19.30 6.31
CA LEU A 71 -4.77 19.82 7.55
C LEU A 71 -5.88 20.24 8.54
N THR A 72 -6.94 20.89 8.05
CA THR A 72 -8.10 21.26 8.87
C THR A 72 -8.77 20.01 9.46
N LEU A 73 -9.00 18.97 8.66
CA LEU A 73 -9.58 17.72 9.12
C LEU A 73 -8.75 17.07 10.22
N ILE A 74 -7.43 17.01 10.06
CA ILE A 74 -6.52 16.42 11.04
C ILE A 74 -6.55 17.20 12.36
N LEU A 75 -6.46 18.54 12.31
CA LEU A 75 -6.48 19.39 13.50
C LEU A 75 -7.80 19.32 14.26
N LEU A 76 -8.91 19.15 13.58
CA LEU A 76 -10.23 19.00 14.21
C LEU A 76 -10.42 17.60 14.83
N THR A 77 -9.94 16.54 14.18
CA THR A 77 -10.19 15.15 14.60
C THR A 77 -9.14 14.60 15.55
N GLN A 78 -7.90 15.07 15.43
CA GLN A 78 -6.76 14.59 16.21
C GLN A 78 -6.18 15.71 17.09
N PRO A 79 -6.84 16.07 18.21
CA PRO A 79 -6.42 17.19 19.02
C PRO A 79 -5.08 16.96 19.71
N LEU A 80 -4.33 18.05 19.92
CA LEU A 80 -2.99 18.04 20.51
C LEU A 80 -2.92 17.28 21.84
N TYR A 81 -3.92 17.43 22.72
CA TYR A 81 -3.91 16.79 24.04
C TYR A 81 -3.90 15.26 24.01
N LYS A 82 -4.41 14.62 22.93
CA LYS A 82 -4.37 13.15 22.79
C LYS A 82 -2.97 12.63 22.45
N HIS A 83 -2.09 13.48 21.89
CA HIS A 83 -0.79 13.08 21.35
C HIS A 83 0.43 13.48 22.19
N VAL A 84 0.29 14.45 23.08
CA VAL A 84 1.43 15.00 23.85
C VAL A 84 1.45 14.51 25.29
N PHE A 85 0.29 14.33 25.93
CA PHE A 85 0.21 14.00 27.36
C PHE A 85 -0.75 12.84 27.60
N LYS A 86 -0.24 11.61 27.54
CA LYS A 86 -1.09 10.41 27.61
C LYS A 86 -1.86 10.24 28.91
N ASP A 87 -1.41 10.74 30.09
CA ASP A 87 -2.04 10.36 31.37
C ASP A 87 -2.19 11.40 32.50
N LYS A 88 -1.37 12.43 32.58
CA LYS A 88 -1.40 13.31 33.77
C LYS A 88 -2.20 14.62 33.64
N PHE A 89 -2.27 15.21 32.46
CA PHE A 89 -2.93 16.51 32.22
C PHE A 89 -4.19 16.43 31.38
N ALA A 90 -4.44 15.30 30.72
CA ALA A 90 -5.59 15.09 29.84
C ALA A 90 -6.96 15.16 30.57
N GLY A 91 -6.98 15.08 31.91
CA GLY A 91 -8.18 15.22 32.74
C GLY A 91 -8.69 16.67 32.91
N SER A 92 -7.82 17.68 32.78
CA SER A 92 -8.22 19.08 33.01
C SER A 92 -9.01 19.65 31.83
N LYS A 93 -10.24 20.14 32.09
CA LYS A 93 -11.06 20.83 31.09
C LYS A 93 -10.38 22.08 30.51
N ALA A 94 -9.67 22.84 31.34
CA ALA A 94 -8.96 24.03 30.91
C ALA A 94 -7.81 23.71 29.96
N PHE A 95 -7.03 22.65 30.24
CA PHE A 95 -5.97 22.19 29.35
C PHE A 95 -6.50 21.69 28.00
N ARG A 96 -7.58 20.92 27.99
CA ARG A 96 -8.23 20.50 26.74
C ARG A 96 -8.72 21.68 25.93
N ALA A 97 -9.31 22.69 26.59
CA ALA A 97 -9.77 23.92 25.93
C ALA A 97 -8.60 24.68 25.31
N ALA A 98 -7.48 24.86 26.06
CA ALA A 98 -6.27 25.50 25.54
C ALA A 98 -5.68 24.78 24.33
N CYS A 99 -5.57 23.45 24.36
CA CYS A 99 -5.12 22.65 23.21
C CYS A 99 -6.06 22.81 22.00
N ARG A 100 -7.38 22.80 22.20
CA ARG A 100 -8.35 23.04 21.13
C ARG A 100 -8.26 24.45 20.55
N THR A 101 -8.06 25.47 21.40
CA THR A 101 -7.83 26.85 20.93
C THR A 101 -6.56 26.92 20.09
N PHE A 102 -5.49 26.27 20.51
CA PHE A 102 -4.25 26.18 19.73
C PHE A 102 -4.48 25.49 18.38
N ASP A 103 -5.21 24.36 18.35
CA ASP A 103 -5.55 23.67 17.11
C ASP A 103 -6.38 24.57 16.16
N MET A 104 -7.31 25.37 16.70
CA MET A 104 -8.08 26.34 15.89
C MET A 104 -7.23 27.48 15.34
N ILE A 105 -6.22 27.95 16.11
CA ILE A 105 -5.23 28.93 15.61
C ILE A 105 -4.45 28.33 14.45
N LEU A 106 -4.02 27.06 14.54
CA LEU A 106 -3.33 26.37 13.46
C LEU A 106 -4.22 26.20 12.22
N VAL A 107 -5.53 25.99 12.39
CA VAL A 107 -6.49 25.95 11.25
C VAL A 107 -6.52 27.31 10.53
N ILE A 108 -6.65 28.40 11.27
CA ILE A 108 -6.63 29.75 10.69
C ILE A 108 -5.30 30.02 9.98
N LEU A 109 -4.19 29.69 10.65
CA LEU A 109 -2.85 29.87 10.10
C LEU A 109 -2.62 29.04 8.84
N THR A 110 -3.21 27.82 8.75
CA THR A 110 -3.19 27.00 7.54
C THR A 110 -3.79 27.76 6.36
N TRP A 111 -5.00 28.26 6.50
CA TRP A 111 -5.68 28.93 5.39
C TRP A 111 -5.03 30.28 5.02
N VAL A 112 -4.54 31.02 5.99
CA VAL A 112 -3.76 32.25 5.75
C VAL A 112 -2.48 31.92 4.96
N SER A 113 -1.75 30.88 5.38
CA SER A 113 -0.50 30.47 4.72
C SER A 113 -0.75 29.91 3.30
N VAL A 114 -1.82 29.13 3.11
CA VAL A 114 -2.23 28.65 1.78
C VAL A 114 -2.56 29.84 0.88
N TRP A 115 -3.34 30.80 1.37
CA TRP A 115 -3.67 32.01 0.61
C TRP A 115 -2.41 32.82 0.27
N MET A 116 -1.51 33.05 1.22
CA MET A 116 -0.25 33.78 0.97
C MET A 116 0.63 33.09 -0.07
N ALA A 117 0.72 31.75 -0.02
CA ALA A 117 1.48 30.98 -1.00
C ALA A 117 0.87 31.09 -2.40
N GLN A 118 -0.47 31.05 -2.50
CA GLN A 118 -1.20 31.21 -3.78
C GLN A 118 -1.02 32.62 -4.34
N ASP A 119 -1.16 33.66 -3.52
CA ASP A 119 -0.93 35.05 -3.92
C ASP A 119 0.48 35.28 -4.46
N GLU A 120 1.48 34.69 -3.79
CA GLU A 120 2.87 34.77 -4.19
C GLU A 120 3.12 34.12 -5.55
N VAL A 121 2.52 32.94 -5.80
CA VAL A 121 2.62 32.23 -7.08
C VAL A 121 1.90 33.00 -8.19
N HIS A 122 0.71 33.50 -7.92
CA HIS A 122 -0.12 34.19 -8.90
C HIS A 122 0.51 35.50 -9.38
N HIS A 123 1.05 36.32 -8.46
CA HIS A 123 1.68 37.60 -8.77
C HIS A 123 3.19 37.50 -9.08
N ARG A 124 3.76 36.30 -9.15
CA ARG A 124 5.19 36.08 -9.44
C ARG A 124 5.66 36.70 -10.75
N PRO A 125 4.90 36.66 -11.87
CA PRO A 125 5.28 37.34 -13.12
C PRO A 125 5.35 38.86 -12.99
N GLU A 126 4.38 39.48 -12.30
CA GLU A 126 4.29 40.92 -12.09
C GLU A 126 5.44 41.45 -11.23
N ARG A 127 5.92 40.61 -10.29
CA ARG A 127 7.03 40.93 -9.36
C ARG A 127 8.42 40.61 -9.98
N LEU A 128 8.53 40.40 -11.28
CA LEU A 128 9.77 40.03 -11.95
C LEU A 128 10.51 38.86 -11.28
N SER A 129 9.77 37.85 -10.87
CA SER A 129 10.26 36.66 -10.12
C SER A 129 10.88 36.95 -8.76
N LYS A 130 10.75 38.16 -8.20
CA LYS A 130 11.13 38.47 -6.83
C LYS A 130 10.07 37.97 -5.87
N THR A 131 10.47 37.14 -4.93
CA THR A 131 9.58 36.63 -3.88
C THR A 131 9.55 37.58 -2.70
N THR A 132 8.39 37.70 -2.04
CA THR A 132 8.20 38.54 -0.86
C THR A 132 8.49 37.76 0.44
N TRP A 133 8.43 38.46 1.58
CA TRP A 133 8.49 37.84 2.90
C TRP A 133 7.31 36.87 3.14
N MET A 134 6.17 37.09 2.44
CA MET A 134 5.00 36.23 2.51
C MET A 134 5.30 34.78 2.12
N ALA A 135 6.12 34.56 1.08
CA ALA A 135 6.54 33.23 0.67
C ALA A 135 7.33 32.51 1.78
N THR A 136 8.23 33.24 2.47
CA THR A 136 9.01 32.68 3.58
C THR A 136 8.11 32.33 4.76
N PHE A 137 7.21 33.24 5.13
CA PHE A 137 6.28 33.03 6.23
C PHE A 137 5.32 31.86 5.94
N ALA A 138 4.70 31.84 4.77
CA ALA A 138 3.81 30.78 4.33
C ALA A 138 4.50 29.42 4.33
N GLY A 139 5.73 29.36 3.77
CA GLY A 139 6.52 28.13 3.74
C GLY A 139 6.88 27.63 5.13
N ALA A 140 7.37 28.51 6.01
CA ALA A 140 7.70 28.13 7.39
C ALA A 140 6.47 27.61 8.15
N CYS A 141 5.33 28.32 8.07
CA CYS A 141 4.10 27.91 8.73
C CYS A 141 3.58 26.59 8.18
N LEU A 142 3.49 26.42 6.85
CA LEU A 142 3.00 25.20 6.23
C LEU A 142 3.88 24.01 6.58
N VAL A 143 5.22 24.16 6.53
CA VAL A 143 6.14 23.07 6.92
C VAL A 143 5.89 22.64 8.35
N ILE A 144 5.82 23.58 9.31
CA ILE A 144 5.58 23.27 10.72
C ILE A 144 4.23 22.57 10.91
N ILE A 145 3.17 23.09 10.30
CA ILE A 145 1.81 22.51 10.43
C ILE A 145 1.75 21.13 9.79
N VAL A 146 2.35 20.94 8.60
CA VAL A 146 2.43 19.65 7.92
C VAL A 146 3.18 18.64 8.78
N LEU A 147 4.35 18.98 9.34
CA LEU A 147 5.12 18.10 10.21
C LEU A 147 4.35 17.73 11.48
N GLU A 148 3.66 18.70 12.09
CA GLU A 148 2.82 18.46 13.27
C GLU A 148 1.60 17.57 12.95
N CYS A 149 0.90 17.81 11.85
CA CYS A 149 -0.19 16.96 11.39
C CYS A 149 0.29 15.56 11.04
N ALA A 150 1.46 15.44 10.41
CA ALA A 150 2.06 14.14 10.10
C ALA A 150 2.43 13.38 11.39
N ARG A 151 2.96 14.06 12.39
CA ARG A 151 3.25 13.47 13.70
C ARG A 151 1.98 12.90 14.37
N ARG A 152 0.87 13.61 14.25
CA ARG A 152 -0.42 13.18 14.82
C ARG A 152 -1.04 12.00 14.06
N THR A 153 -0.86 11.94 12.74
CA THR A 153 -1.54 10.99 11.85
C THR A 153 -0.68 9.78 11.51
N LEU A 154 0.58 10.01 11.15
CA LEU A 154 1.52 8.98 10.66
C LEU A 154 2.61 8.62 11.68
N GLY A 155 2.63 9.29 12.83
CA GLY A 155 3.67 9.12 13.84
C GLY A 155 4.95 9.91 13.53
N TYR A 156 6.05 9.57 14.22
CA TYR A 156 7.28 10.36 14.19
C TYR A 156 8.19 10.12 12.98
N ILE A 157 8.05 9.01 12.28
CA ILE A 157 8.99 8.59 11.23
C ILE A 157 9.03 9.61 10.09
N MET A 158 7.87 9.99 9.55
CA MET A 158 7.78 10.97 8.45
C MET A 158 8.30 12.36 8.81
N PRO A 159 7.88 12.98 9.93
CA PRO A 159 8.43 14.26 10.35
C PRO A 159 9.94 14.25 10.56
N VAL A 160 10.47 13.20 11.21
CA VAL A 160 11.91 13.06 11.44
C VAL A 160 12.67 12.94 10.12
N LEU A 161 12.16 12.14 9.18
CA LEU A 161 12.77 12.01 7.85
C LEU A 161 12.79 13.35 7.12
N ALA A 162 11.68 14.08 7.10
CA ALA A 162 11.60 15.39 6.47
C ALA A 162 12.58 16.40 7.13
N LEU A 163 12.70 16.39 8.47
CA LEU A 163 13.65 17.22 9.20
C LEU A 163 15.10 16.87 8.89
N ILE A 164 15.43 15.57 8.71
CA ILE A 164 16.77 15.12 8.29
C ILE A 164 17.12 15.72 6.93
N PHE A 165 16.21 15.68 5.95
CA PHE A 165 16.47 16.24 4.63
C PHE A 165 16.53 17.78 4.64
N ILE A 166 15.74 18.46 5.47
CA ILE A 166 15.87 19.92 5.69
C ILE A 166 17.24 20.25 6.33
N ALA A 167 17.63 19.50 7.37
CA ALA A 167 18.93 19.67 8.03
C ALA A 167 20.09 19.40 7.06
N TYR A 168 19.97 18.39 6.22
CA TYR A 168 20.92 18.11 5.15
C TYR A 168 21.06 19.30 4.20
N ALA A 169 19.94 19.88 3.73
CA ALA A 169 19.94 21.04 2.84
C ALA A 169 20.57 22.29 3.49
N LEU A 170 20.41 22.47 4.81
CA LEU A 170 21.04 23.56 5.55
C LEU A 170 22.54 23.32 5.78
N ALA A 171 22.95 22.08 6.07
CA ALA A 171 24.33 21.74 6.43
C ALA A 171 25.31 21.88 5.27
N GLY A 172 24.89 21.62 4.04
CA GLY A 172 25.61 21.83 2.76
C GLY A 172 27.13 21.68 2.78
N PRO A 173 27.87 22.80 2.90
CA PRO A 173 29.34 22.81 2.84
C PRO A 173 30.03 22.13 4.03
N ASN A 174 29.32 21.96 5.15
CA ASN A 174 29.86 21.35 6.37
C ASN A 174 29.81 19.82 6.35
N LEU A 175 29.32 19.23 5.27
CA LEU A 175 29.17 17.79 5.08
C LEU A 175 30.46 17.17 4.51
N PRO A 176 30.68 15.84 4.68
CA PRO A 176 31.75 15.12 4.01
C PRO A 176 31.69 15.30 2.50
N LEU A 177 32.86 15.43 1.83
CA LEU A 177 33.00 15.70 0.40
C LEU A 177 32.11 14.83 -0.50
N ALA A 178 31.90 13.56 -0.11
CA ALA A 178 31.07 12.63 -0.88
C ALA A 178 29.59 13.03 -0.99
N ILE A 179 29.07 13.80 -0.02
CA ILE A 179 27.66 14.23 0.05
C ILE A 179 27.53 15.75 0.23
N ALA A 180 28.64 16.50 0.08
CA ALA A 180 28.65 17.94 0.22
C ALA A 180 27.95 18.61 -0.96
N HIS A 181 27.29 19.73 -0.66
CA HIS A 181 26.67 20.62 -1.66
C HIS A 181 26.78 22.07 -1.19
N ARG A 182 26.36 23.05 -2.02
CA ARG A 182 26.53 24.48 -1.76
C ARG A 182 25.83 25.00 -0.48
N GLY A 183 24.88 24.24 0.09
CA GLY A 183 24.04 24.70 1.20
C GLY A 183 22.96 25.70 0.79
N TYR A 184 21.90 25.77 1.60
CA TYR A 184 20.78 26.68 1.37
C TYR A 184 20.37 27.35 2.67
N SER A 185 19.98 28.64 2.61
CA SER A 185 19.44 29.35 3.76
C SER A 185 18.02 28.84 4.08
N LEU A 186 17.62 28.92 5.35
CA LEU A 186 16.27 28.56 5.79
C LEU A 186 15.19 29.35 5.02
N GLU A 187 15.46 30.65 4.78
CA GLU A 187 14.58 31.49 3.99
C GLU A 187 14.35 30.93 2.59
N ARG A 188 15.43 30.53 1.89
CA ARG A 188 15.35 29.93 0.56
C ARG A 188 14.60 28.61 0.56
N ILE A 189 14.81 27.76 1.56
CA ILE A 189 14.11 26.49 1.71
C ILE A 189 12.61 26.73 1.88
N CYS A 190 12.21 27.64 2.78
CA CYS A 190 10.80 27.96 3.02
C CYS A 190 10.13 28.51 1.75
N LYS A 191 10.78 29.45 1.05
CA LYS A 191 10.28 29.98 -0.23
C LYS A 191 10.11 28.89 -1.27
N PHE A 192 11.13 28.06 -1.47
CA PHE A 192 11.11 26.97 -2.41
C PHE A 192 9.96 25.98 -2.12
N LEU A 193 9.80 25.56 -0.86
CA LEU A 193 8.75 24.63 -0.48
C LEU A 193 7.33 25.19 -0.68
N ALA A 194 7.14 26.50 -0.53
CA ALA A 194 5.84 27.15 -0.65
C ALA A 194 5.44 27.52 -2.09
N THR A 195 6.41 27.75 -2.99
CA THR A 195 6.13 28.38 -4.29
C THR A 195 6.62 27.60 -5.50
N ASP A 196 7.46 26.60 -5.30
CA ASP A 196 8.00 25.80 -6.42
C ASP A 196 7.20 24.49 -6.65
N LEU A 197 7.29 24.00 -7.90
CA LEU A 197 6.58 22.78 -8.34
C LEU A 197 7.19 21.49 -7.78
N ASP A 198 8.37 21.57 -7.16
CA ASP A 198 9.04 20.45 -6.49
C ASP A 198 8.92 20.50 -4.96
N GLY A 199 8.15 21.45 -4.43
CA GLY A 199 7.92 21.62 -2.99
C GLY A 199 6.63 20.97 -2.48
N LEU A 200 6.03 21.61 -1.45
CA LEU A 200 4.75 21.16 -0.85
C LEU A 200 3.62 21.06 -1.89
N PHE A 201 3.61 21.93 -2.86
CA PHE A 201 2.63 21.95 -3.95
C PHE A 201 3.15 21.28 -5.23
N GLY A 202 4.12 20.39 -5.07
CA GLY A 202 4.77 19.67 -6.15
C GLY A 202 3.91 18.58 -6.80
N THR A 203 4.57 17.72 -7.58
CA THR A 203 3.96 16.62 -8.34
C THR A 203 3.18 15.66 -7.43
N THR A 204 3.70 15.36 -6.23
CA THR A 204 3.05 14.49 -5.26
C THR A 204 1.70 15.01 -4.81
N MET A 205 1.64 16.31 -4.50
CA MET A 205 0.39 16.97 -4.11
C MET A 205 -0.56 17.12 -5.30
N SER A 206 -0.02 17.33 -6.51
CA SER A 206 -0.82 17.38 -7.74
C SER A 206 -1.62 16.09 -7.93
N VAL A 207 -0.94 14.96 -7.91
CA VAL A 207 -1.58 13.65 -8.10
C VAL A 207 -2.54 13.33 -6.94
N SER A 208 -2.18 13.74 -5.71
CA SER A 208 -3.06 13.62 -4.53
C SER A 208 -4.37 14.41 -4.69
N ALA A 209 -4.26 15.67 -5.11
CA ALA A 209 -5.40 16.59 -5.28
C ALA A 209 -6.27 16.29 -6.51
N THR A 210 -5.85 15.39 -7.37
CA THR A 210 -6.58 15.05 -8.60
C THR A 210 -6.96 13.57 -8.62
N VAL A 211 -6.04 12.72 -9.00
CA VAL A 211 -6.32 11.31 -9.28
C VAL A 211 -6.56 10.51 -8.00
N ILE A 212 -5.67 10.62 -7.01
CA ILE A 212 -5.75 9.78 -5.80
C ILE A 212 -7.04 10.06 -5.04
N PHE A 213 -7.41 11.33 -4.85
CA PHE A 213 -8.65 11.67 -4.15
C PHE A 213 -9.88 11.08 -4.84
N MET A 214 -9.93 11.10 -6.18
CA MET A 214 -11.05 10.53 -6.94
C MET A 214 -11.18 9.02 -6.74
N PHE A 215 -10.06 8.28 -6.68
CA PHE A 215 -10.09 6.85 -6.42
C PHE A 215 -10.42 6.53 -4.95
N VAL A 216 -9.95 7.32 -3.99
CA VAL A 216 -10.36 7.22 -2.58
C VAL A 216 -11.86 7.43 -2.43
N MET A 217 -12.41 8.42 -3.13
CA MET A 217 -13.85 8.67 -3.18
C MET A 217 -14.60 7.49 -3.81
N PHE A 218 -14.14 6.97 -4.94
CA PHE A 218 -14.72 5.78 -5.57
C PHE A 218 -14.73 4.58 -4.61
N GLY A 219 -13.60 4.32 -3.94
CA GLY A 219 -13.48 3.25 -2.94
C GLY A 219 -14.48 3.42 -1.77
N ALA A 220 -14.61 4.64 -1.24
CA ALA A 220 -15.54 4.94 -0.15
C ALA A 220 -17.02 4.76 -0.56
N PHE A 221 -17.38 5.17 -1.78
CA PHE A 221 -18.73 4.95 -2.32
C PHE A 221 -19.01 3.46 -2.57
N LEU A 222 -18.05 2.75 -3.11
CA LEU A 222 -18.17 1.31 -3.38
C LEU A 222 -18.30 0.51 -2.06
N GLU A 223 -17.52 0.85 -1.05
CA GLU A 223 -17.62 0.24 0.28
C GLU A 223 -18.97 0.55 0.94
N ALA A 224 -19.42 1.80 0.88
CA ALA A 224 -20.73 2.20 1.40
C ALA A 224 -21.91 1.50 0.69
N SER A 225 -21.69 0.96 -0.51
CA SER A 225 -22.69 0.19 -1.24
C SER A 225 -22.81 -1.28 -0.77
N GLY A 226 -21.89 -1.77 0.08
CA GLY A 226 -21.86 -3.16 0.54
C GLY A 226 -21.07 -4.11 -0.38
N CYS A 227 -20.22 -3.58 -1.25
CA CYS A 227 -19.39 -4.38 -2.15
C CYS A 227 -18.43 -5.30 -1.40
N SER A 228 -17.96 -4.92 -0.21
CA SER A 228 -17.06 -5.73 0.62
C SER A 228 -17.66 -7.08 0.98
N ASP A 229 -18.94 -7.11 1.36
CA ASP A 229 -19.64 -8.36 1.69
C ASP A 229 -19.73 -9.28 0.47
N PHE A 230 -20.07 -8.71 -0.70
CA PHE A 230 -20.10 -9.47 -1.95
C PHE A 230 -18.73 -10.06 -2.31
N ILE A 231 -17.64 -9.30 -2.16
CA ILE A 231 -16.29 -9.77 -2.44
C ILE A 231 -15.92 -10.92 -1.48
N ASN A 232 -16.24 -10.81 -0.20
CA ASN A 232 -16.01 -11.88 0.77
C ASN A 232 -16.81 -13.15 0.41
N ASP A 233 -18.10 -13.01 0.13
CA ASP A 233 -18.96 -14.12 -0.20
C ASP A 233 -18.53 -14.84 -1.48
N ILE A 234 -18.15 -14.09 -2.53
CA ILE A 234 -17.66 -14.71 -3.78
C ILE A 234 -16.33 -15.42 -3.55
N ALA A 235 -15.41 -14.84 -2.77
CA ALA A 235 -14.14 -15.48 -2.44
C ALA A 235 -14.34 -16.82 -1.71
N ILE A 236 -15.23 -16.86 -0.69
CA ILE A 236 -15.57 -18.08 0.03
C ILE A 236 -16.26 -19.10 -0.88
N SER A 237 -17.18 -18.64 -1.73
CA SER A 237 -17.91 -19.53 -2.65
C SER A 237 -17.00 -20.24 -3.65
N LEU A 238 -15.90 -19.60 -4.05
CA LEU A 238 -14.92 -20.14 -4.98
C LEU A 238 -13.91 -21.08 -4.31
N THR A 239 -13.47 -20.74 -3.11
CA THR A 239 -12.35 -21.43 -2.43
C THR A 239 -12.77 -22.35 -1.28
N GLY A 240 -13.95 -22.18 -0.70
CA GLY A 240 -14.36 -22.83 0.54
C GLY A 240 -14.43 -24.37 0.51
N LYS A 241 -14.48 -24.97 -0.67
CA LYS A 241 -14.61 -26.44 -0.83
C LYS A 241 -13.31 -27.22 -0.61
N ILE A 242 -12.17 -26.55 -0.52
CA ILE A 242 -10.86 -27.18 -0.31
C ILE A 242 -10.33 -26.89 1.09
N LYS A 243 -9.40 -27.70 1.60
CA LYS A 243 -8.83 -27.53 2.96
C LYS A 243 -8.24 -26.14 3.18
N SER A 244 -7.52 -25.61 2.21
CA SER A 244 -6.94 -24.27 2.23
C SER A 244 -7.96 -23.14 2.01
N GLY A 245 -9.24 -23.48 1.81
CA GLY A 245 -10.32 -22.56 1.48
C GLY A 245 -10.41 -21.33 2.37
N PRO A 246 -10.40 -21.45 3.71
CA PRO A 246 -10.46 -20.28 4.60
C PRO A 246 -9.32 -19.29 4.40
N ALA A 247 -8.11 -19.76 4.14
CA ALA A 247 -6.96 -18.87 3.91
C ALA A 247 -6.88 -18.39 2.46
N LEU A 248 -7.26 -19.21 1.47
CA LEU A 248 -7.36 -18.78 0.08
C LEU A 248 -8.49 -17.78 -0.13
N SER A 249 -9.61 -17.89 0.61
CA SER A 249 -10.66 -16.87 0.55
C SER A 249 -10.15 -15.51 1.02
N ALA A 250 -9.29 -15.47 2.05
CA ALA A 250 -8.62 -14.25 2.46
C ALA A 250 -7.70 -13.70 1.35
N VAL A 251 -6.91 -14.56 0.70
CA VAL A 251 -6.02 -14.15 -0.42
C VAL A 251 -6.83 -13.55 -1.57
N VAL A 252 -7.94 -14.17 -1.96
CA VAL A 252 -8.79 -13.68 -3.07
C VAL A 252 -9.55 -12.42 -2.66
N ALA A 253 -10.21 -12.41 -1.51
CA ALA A 253 -10.99 -11.26 -1.04
C ALA A 253 -10.12 -10.03 -0.85
N SER A 254 -8.98 -10.16 -0.15
CA SER A 254 -8.05 -9.05 0.08
C SER A 254 -7.35 -8.62 -1.19
N GLY A 255 -7.11 -9.53 -2.14
CA GLY A 255 -6.60 -9.16 -3.45
C GLY A 255 -7.55 -8.26 -4.22
N LEU A 256 -8.80 -8.68 -4.34
CA LEU A 256 -9.82 -7.91 -5.05
C LEU A 256 -10.12 -6.57 -4.36
N MET A 257 -10.31 -6.59 -3.05
CA MET A 257 -10.62 -5.37 -2.29
C MET A 257 -9.44 -4.41 -2.25
N GLY A 258 -8.23 -4.95 -2.05
CA GLY A 258 -6.99 -4.17 -2.02
C GLY A 258 -6.66 -3.50 -3.36
N SER A 259 -7.02 -4.14 -4.48
CA SER A 259 -6.86 -3.54 -5.82
C SER A 259 -7.78 -2.32 -6.05
N ILE A 260 -8.81 -2.15 -5.22
CA ILE A 260 -9.77 -1.04 -5.32
C ILE A 260 -9.43 0.07 -4.32
N ASN A 261 -9.17 -0.27 -3.05
CA ASN A 261 -8.93 0.72 -2.01
C ASN A 261 -7.47 1.23 -1.94
N GLY A 262 -6.54 0.46 -2.48
CA GLY A 262 -5.14 0.88 -2.63
C GLY A 262 -4.32 1.04 -1.34
N SER A 263 -4.87 0.74 -0.16
CA SER A 263 -4.20 0.79 1.14
C SER A 263 -4.10 -0.60 1.76
N ALA A 264 -2.87 -1.08 2.04
CA ALA A 264 -2.68 -2.40 2.64
C ALA A 264 -3.28 -2.46 4.05
N VAL A 265 -3.07 -1.44 4.87
CA VAL A 265 -3.53 -1.42 6.27
C VAL A 265 -5.04 -1.33 6.35
N ALA A 266 -5.66 -0.41 5.59
CA ALA A 266 -7.12 -0.29 5.52
C ALA A 266 -7.77 -1.60 5.02
N ASN A 267 -7.14 -2.25 4.03
CA ASN A 267 -7.62 -3.53 3.51
C ASN A 267 -7.54 -4.66 4.55
N VAL A 268 -6.42 -4.78 5.27
CA VAL A 268 -6.28 -5.75 6.38
C VAL A 268 -7.40 -5.58 7.40
N VAL A 269 -7.82 -4.35 7.67
CA VAL A 269 -8.89 -4.11 8.63
C VAL A 269 -10.25 -4.39 8.01
N GLY A 270 -10.49 -3.97 6.78
CA GLY A 270 -11.76 -4.19 6.10
C GLY A 270 -12.10 -5.68 5.93
N THR A 271 -11.18 -6.45 5.33
CA THR A 271 -11.36 -7.88 5.07
C THR A 271 -10.96 -8.77 6.24
N GLY A 272 -9.89 -8.41 6.96
CA GLY A 272 -9.31 -9.23 8.03
C GLY A 272 -10.18 -9.34 9.27
N THR A 273 -11.07 -8.40 9.54
CA THR A 273 -12.08 -8.53 10.62
C THR A 273 -12.98 -9.74 10.42
N PHE A 274 -13.16 -10.19 9.19
CA PHE A 274 -13.92 -11.37 8.84
C PHE A 274 -13.00 -12.59 8.57
N THR A 275 -11.98 -12.45 7.76
CA THR A 275 -11.14 -13.56 7.29
C THR A 275 -10.22 -14.13 8.38
N ILE A 276 -9.66 -13.30 9.25
CA ILE A 276 -8.78 -13.74 10.35
C ILE A 276 -9.53 -14.62 11.36
N PRO A 277 -10.71 -14.24 11.90
CA PRO A 277 -11.52 -15.13 12.73
C PRO A 277 -11.91 -16.42 12.02
N LEU A 278 -12.26 -16.36 10.73
CA LEU A 278 -12.58 -17.55 9.94
C LEU A 278 -11.41 -18.53 9.87
N MET A 279 -10.20 -18.06 9.55
CA MET A 279 -9.00 -18.90 9.55
C MET A 279 -8.71 -19.52 10.93
N LYS A 280 -8.80 -18.71 11.99
CA LYS A 280 -8.56 -19.17 13.37
C LYS A 280 -9.57 -20.24 13.79
N SER A 281 -10.84 -20.12 13.44
CA SER A 281 -11.88 -21.12 13.76
C SER A 281 -11.64 -22.48 13.09
N ARG A 282 -10.85 -22.52 12.01
CA ARG A 282 -10.51 -23.74 11.27
C ARG A 282 -9.15 -24.35 11.67
N GLY A 283 -8.47 -23.77 12.66
CA GLY A 283 -7.24 -24.32 13.24
C GLY A 283 -5.94 -23.66 12.78
N TYR A 284 -5.98 -22.59 12.00
CA TYR A 284 -4.78 -21.82 11.70
C TYR A 284 -4.27 -21.05 12.93
N LYS A 285 -2.95 -20.98 13.07
CA LYS A 285 -2.32 -20.19 14.13
C LYS A 285 -2.63 -18.70 13.95
N PRO A 286 -2.87 -17.94 15.05
CA PRO A 286 -3.22 -16.52 14.96
C PRO A 286 -2.21 -15.68 14.16
N GLN A 287 -0.90 -15.88 14.37
CA GLN A 287 0.15 -15.16 13.64
C GLN A 287 0.16 -15.49 12.14
N PHE A 288 -0.17 -16.72 11.77
CA PHE A 288 -0.31 -17.12 10.38
C PHE A 288 -1.52 -16.44 9.73
N ALA A 289 -2.68 -16.46 10.39
CA ALA A 289 -3.90 -15.83 9.89
C ALA A 289 -3.71 -14.32 9.66
N GLY A 290 -3.09 -13.62 10.62
CA GLY A 290 -2.72 -12.22 10.46
C GLY A 290 -1.69 -12.00 9.35
N GLY A 291 -0.74 -12.93 9.18
CA GLY A 291 0.27 -12.89 8.12
C GLY A 291 -0.32 -13.06 6.72
N VAL A 292 -1.23 -14.03 6.51
CA VAL A 292 -1.94 -14.25 5.24
C VAL A 292 -2.68 -12.98 4.83
N GLU A 293 -3.43 -12.41 5.76
CA GLU A 293 -4.21 -11.20 5.50
C GLU A 293 -3.31 -10.02 5.13
N ALA A 294 -2.21 -9.83 5.86
CA ALA A 294 -1.26 -8.75 5.60
C ALA A 294 -0.59 -8.88 4.21
N VAL A 295 -0.17 -10.09 3.82
CA VAL A 295 0.43 -10.34 2.51
C VAL A 295 -0.58 -10.13 1.40
N ALA A 296 -1.78 -10.69 1.52
CA ALA A 296 -2.82 -10.56 0.51
C ALA A 296 -3.23 -9.10 0.31
N SER A 297 -3.39 -8.34 1.41
CA SER A 297 -3.71 -6.92 1.37
C SER A 297 -2.60 -6.08 0.74
N THR A 298 -1.34 -6.41 1.02
CA THR A 298 -0.18 -5.72 0.42
C THR A 298 -0.13 -5.98 -1.09
N GLY A 299 -0.37 -7.21 -1.52
CA GLY A 299 -0.47 -7.58 -2.94
C GLY A 299 -1.56 -6.82 -3.70
N GLY A 300 -2.66 -6.45 -3.04
CA GLY A 300 -3.73 -5.65 -3.66
C GLY A 300 -3.24 -4.32 -4.23
N GLN A 301 -2.24 -3.71 -3.61
CA GLN A 301 -1.67 -2.45 -4.09
C GLN A 301 -0.93 -2.58 -5.44
N ILE A 302 -0.44 -3.76 -5.77
CA ILE A 302 0.23 -4.05 -7.04
C ILE A 302 -0.69 -4.74 -8.06
N LEU A 303 -1.89 -5.11 -7.65
CA LEU A 303 -2.84 -5.83 -8.51
C LEU A 303 -3.67 -4.86 -9.35
N PRO A 304 -3.60 -4.93 -10.70
CA PRO A 304 -4.54 -4.21 -11.56
C PRO A 304 -6.01 -4.57 -11.26
N PRO A 305 -6.98 -3.67 -11.55
CA PRO A 305 -6.86 -2.52 -12.45
C PRO A 305 -6.57 -1.19 -11.79
N VAL A 306 -6.89 -0.99 -10.49
CA VAL A 306 -6.74 0.32 -9.82
C VAL A 306 -5.38 0.44 -9.15
N MET A 307 -4.92 -0.63 -8.49
CA MET A 307 -3.62 -0.65 -7.80
C MET A 307 -3.57 0.32 -6.59
N GLY A 308 -2.42 0.44 -5.96
CA GLY A 308 -2.18 1.45 -4.94
C GLY A 308 -1.95 2.83 -5.53
N SER A 309 -2.14 3.87 -4.71
CA SER A 309 -2.00 5.27 -5.11
C SER A 309 -0.62 5.63 -5.68
N GLY A 310 0.44 4.86 -5.37
CA GLY A 310 1.76 5.00 -5.99
C GLY A 310 1.79 4.74 -7.50
N ALA A 311 0.90 3.90 -8.02
CA ALA A 311 0.80 3.66 -9.46
C ALA A 311 0.35 4.91 -10.25
N PHE A 312 -0.47 5.77 -9.64
CA PHE A 312 -0.86 7.04 -10.25
C PHE A 312 0.28 8.06 -10.25
N LEU A 313 1.11 8.04 -9.21
CA LEU A 313 2.33 8.86 -9.16
C LEU A 313 3.38 8.38 -10.18
N MET A 314 3.40 7.07 -10.45
CA MET A 314 4.27 6.50 -11.49
C MET A 314 3.96 7.07 -12.88
N VAL A 315 2.71 7.38 -13.20
CA VAL A 315 2.32 8.08 -14.44
C VAL A 315 3.07 9.40 -14.58
N ALA A 316 3.13 10.18 -13.49
CA ALA A 316 3.79 11.47 -13.49
C ALA A 316 5.33 11.37 -13.56
N PHE A 317 5.91 10.34 -12.93
CA PHE A 317 7.37 10.14 -12.91
C PHE A 317 7.91 9.50 -14.19
N THR A 318 7.12 8.65 -14.85
CA THR A 318 7.56 7.91 -16.05
C THR A 318 7.03 8.51 -17.35
N GLU A 319 6.10 9.46 -17.26
CA GLU A 319 5.38 10.06 -18.40
C GLU A 319 4.64 9.02 -19.26
N GLN A 320 4.43 7.81 -18.71
CA GLN A 320 3.71 6.73 -19.38
C GLN A 320 2.21 6.84 -19.11
N LYS A 321 1.40 6.41 -20.09
CA LYS A 321 -0.05 6.29 -19.88
C LYS A 321 -0.34 5.26 -18.78
N TYR A 322 -1.34 5.51 -17.96
CA TYR A 322 -1.73 4.61 -16.87
C TYR A 322 -1.98 3.18 -17.35
N ILE A 323 -2.58 3.01 -18.53
CA ILE A 323 -2.83 1.69 -19.12
C ILE A 323 -1.54 0.89 -19.35
N ALA A 324 -0.43 1.53 -19.70
CA ALA A 324 0.86 0.86 -19.86
C ALA A 324 1.38 0.30 -18.53
N ILE A 325 1.19 1.05 -17.43
CA ILE A 325 1.55 0.63 -16.07
C ILE A 325 0.68 -0.56 -15.66
N VAL A 326 -0.64 -0.49 -15.91
CA VAL A 326 -1.59 -1.56 -15.62
C VAL A 326 -1.21 -2.85 -16.34
N ILE A 327 -0.94 -2.77 -17.65
CA ILE A 327 -0.54 -3.95 -18.46
C ILE A 327 0.77 -4.53 -17.94
N ALA A 328 1.77 -3.71 -17.68
CA ALA A 328 3.07 -4.14 -17.17
C ALA A 328 2.98 -4.84 -15.80
N ALA A 329 2.00 -4.47 -14.97
CA ALA A 329 1.83 -5.04 -13.64
C ALA A 329 1.05 -6.37 -13.62
N VAL A 330 0.35 -6.77 -14.71
CA VAL A 330 -0.55 -7.95 -14.70
C VAL A 330 0.19 -9.23 -14.31
N ILE A 331 1.21 -9.61 -15.09
CA ILE A 331 1.94 -10.87 -14.86
C ILE A 331 2.64 -10.84 -13.50
N PRO A 332 3.42 -9.79 -13.12
CA PRO A 332 4.03 -9.71 -11.81
C PRO A 332 3.04 -9.84 -10.65
N ALA A 333 1.90 -9.17 -10.72
CA ALA A 333 0.87 -9.25 -9.67
C ALA A 333 0.24 -10.64 -9.56
N LEU A 334 -0.07 -11.28 -10.69
CA LEU A 334 -0.60 -12.64 -10.70
C LEU A 334 0.41 -13.64 -10.14
N LEU A 335 1.70 -13.49 -10.43
CA LEU A 335 2.77 -14.31 -9.86
C LEU A 335 2.92 -14.11 -8.35
N TYR A 336 2.76 -12.87 -7.86
CA TYR A 336 2.73 -12.58 -6.43
C TYR A 336 1.62 -13.38 -5.73
N TYR A 337 0.38 -13.29 -6.23
CA TYR A 337 -0.76 -13.99 -5.65
C TYR A 337 -0.68 -15.51 -5.80
N TRP A 338 -0.13 -15.97 -6.91
CA TRP A 338 0.14 -17.39 -7.12
C TRP A 338 1.14 -17.93 -6.09
N GLY A 339 2.24 -17.22 -5.84
CA GLY A 339 3.21 -17.58 -4.81
C GLY A 339 2.61 -17.60 -3.41
N CYS A 340 1.77 -16.61 -3.09
CA CYS A 340 1.03 -16.56 -1.83
C CYS A 340 0.06 -17.76 -1.69
N ALA A 341 -0.68 -18.09 -2.75
CA ALA A 341 -1.62 -19.22 -2.76
C ALA A 341 -0.89 -20.55 -2.55
N VAL A 342 0.24 -20.79 -3.23
CA VAL A 342 1.06 -21.99 -3.04
C VAL A 342 1.61 -22.06 -1.61
N ALA A 343 2.08 -20.94 -1.07
CA ALA A 343 2.57 -20.88 0.31
C ALA A 343 1.47 -21.21 1.33
N VAL A 344 0.27 -20.68 1.13
CA VAL A 344 -0.91 -20.96 1.96
C VAL A 344 -1.31 -22.43 1.86
N MET A 345 -1.37 -23.01 0.66
CA MET A 345 -1.69 -24.43 0.48
C MET A 345 -0.67 -25.34 1.18
N SER A 346 0.61 -25.04 1.05
CA SER A 346 1.69 -25.78 1.71
C SER A 346 1.55 -25.75 3.24
N GLN A 347 1.26 -24.58 3.82
CA GLN A 347 1.10 -24.43 5.27
C GLN A 347 -0.20 -25.07 5.81
N THR A 348 -1.24 -25.13 5.00
CA THR A 348 -2.51 -25.80 5.34
C THR A 348 -2.27 -27.28 5.64
N GLU A 349 -1.48 -27.96 4.83
CA GLU A 349 -1.15 -29.37 5.03
C GLU A 349 -0.27 -29.59 6.27
N ILE A 350 0.62 -28.65 6.58
CA ILE A 350 1.45 -28.69 7.79
C ILE A 350 0.61 -28.49 9.06
N ALA A 351 -0.41 -27.62 8.99
CA ALA A 351 -1.20 -27.22 10.16
C ALA A 351 -2.38 -28.17 10.48
N HIS A 352 -2.65 -29.16 9.65
CA HIS A 352 -3.78 -30.11 9.79
C HIS A 352 -5.14 -29.42 9.98
N VAL A 353 -5.41 -28.44 9.13
CA VAL A 353 -6.62 -27.61 9.17
C VAL A 353 -7.87 -28.43 8.82
N THR A 354 -8.99 -28.09 9.43
CA THR A 354 -10.29 -28.70 9.15
C THR A 354 -10.99 -28.04 7.96
N LEU A 355 -11.71 -28.84 7.16
CA LEU A 355 -12.55 -28.33 6.07
C LEU A 355 -13.65 -27.41 6.62
N MET A 356 -14.14 -26.50 5.79
CA MET A 356 -15.34 -25.71 6.08
C MET A 356 -16.58 -26.62 6.04
N ASP A 357 -17.56 -26.31 6.90
CA ASP A 357 -18.86 -26.96 6.77
C ASP A 357 -19.51 -26.52 5.45
N PRO A 358 -20.03 -27.45 4.64
CA PRO A 358 -20.75 -27.10 3.40
C PRO A 358 -21.88 -26.09 3.59
N LYS A 359 -22.45 -26.00 4.80
CA LYS A 359 -23.49 -25.03 5.15
C LYS A 359 -22.96 -23.59 5.27
N ASP A 360 -21.68 -23.44 5.62
CA ASP A 360 -21.01 -22.14 5.76
C ASP A 360 -20.50 -21.59 4.41
N ILE A 361 -20.60 -22.41 3.34
CA ILE A 361 -20.13 -22.02 1.99
C ILE A 361 -21.31 -21.49 1.19
N PRO A 362 -21.35 -20.19 0.88
CA PRO A 362 -22.41 -19.62 0.07
C PRO A 362 -22.35 -20.18 -1.36
N LYS A 363 -23.53 -20.42 -1.96
CA LYS A 363 -23.60 -20.93 -3.35
C LYS A 363 -23.23 -19.82 -4.32
N SER A 364 -22.20 -20.04 -5.15
CA SER A 364 -21.69 -19.05 -6.12
C SER A 364 -22.80 -18.45 -6.98
N ARG A 365 -23.81 -19.26 -7.37
CA ARG A 365 -24.95 -18.79 -8.19
C ARG A 365 -25.83 -17.79 -7.42
N GLU A 366 -26.03 -17.99 -6.13
CA GLU A 366 -26.84 -17.08 -5.29
C GLU A 366 -26.09 -15.79 -5.04
N VAL A 367 -24.78 -15.88 -4.71
CA VAL A 367 -23.90 -14.71 -4.54
C VAL A 367 -23.85 -13.88 -5.82
N MET A 368 -23.65 -14.52 -6.98
CA MET A 368 -23.61 -13.82 -8.26
C MET A 368 -24.96 -13.18 -8.63
N LYS A 369 -26.08 -13.87 -8.32
CA LYS A 369 -27.42 -13.32 -8.59
C LYS A 369 -27.69 -12.05 -7.76
N ASP A 370 -27.18 -12.00 -6.55
CA ASP A 370 -27.37 -10.87 -5.63
C ASP A 370 -26.34 -9.76 -5.86
N GLY A 371 -25.12 -10.11 -6.30
CA GLY A 371 -23.99 -9.19 -6.37
C GLY A 371 -23.52 -8.79 -7.77
N TRP A 372 -24.16 -9.27 -8.85
CA TRP A 372 -23.77 -8.92 -10.24
C TRP A 372 -23.71 -7.40 -10.48
N ILE A 373 -24.49 -6.66 -9.71
CA ILE A 373 -24.59 -5.20 -9.78
C ILE A 373 -23.24 -4.51 -9.47
N TYR A 374 -22.44 -5.09 -8.58
CA TYR A 374 -21.09 -4.58 -8.27
C TYR A 374 -20.12 -4.77 -9.43
N LEU A 375 -20.26 -5.88 -10.18
CA LEU A 375 -19.47 -6.11 -11.38
C LEU A 375 -19.77 -5.06 -12.46
N LEU A 376 -21.00 -4.55 -12.53
CA LEU A 376 -21.36 -3.48 -13.45
C LEU A 376 -20.65 -2.17 -13.09
N ILE A 377 -20.54 -1.84 -11.80
CA ILE A 377 -19.80 -0.65 -11.34
C ILE A 377 -18.32 -0.77 -11.73
N ILE A 378 -17.73 -1.93 -11.47
CA ILE A 378 -16.33 -2.19 -11.85
C ILE A 378 -16.17 -2.16 -13.37
N ALA A 379 -17.12 -2.71 -14.13
CA ALA A 379 -17.11 -2.68 -15.59
C ALA A 379 -17.15 -1.25 -16.15
N VAL A 380 -17.90 -0.34 -15.53
CA VAL A 380 -17.89 1.09 -15.91
C VAL A 380 -16.51 1.68 -15.73
N LEU A 381 -15.85 1.43 -14.60
CA LEU A 381 -14.47 1.90 -14.37
C LEU A 381 -13.51 1.36 -15.43
N LEU A 382 -13.56 0.04 -15.67
CA LEU A 382 -12.71 -0.61 -16.67
C LEU A 382 -12.97 -0.12 -18.09
N TYR A 383 -14.24 0.08 -18.45
CA TYR A 383 -14.62 0.65 -19.74
C TYR A 383 -14.02 2.05 -19.93
N CYS A 384 -14.17 2.92 -18.93
CA CYS A 384 -13.61 4.27 -18.98
C CYS A 384 -12.07 4.27 -19.10
N LEU A 385 -11.40 3.40 -18.33
CA LEU A 385 -9.92 3.32 -18.33
C LEU A 385 -9.35 2.66 -19.58
N LEU A 386 -9.91 1.51 -20.00
CA LEU A 386 -9.29 0.64 -20.99
C LEU A 386 -9.85 0.85 -22.41
N VAL A 387 -11.15 1.11 -22.54
CA VAL A 387 -11.84 1.22 -23.83
C VAL A 387 -11.98 2.69 -24.25
N ALA A 388 -12.59 3.51 -23.40
CA ALA A 388 -12.75 4.94 -23.66
C ALA A 388 -11.44 5.73 -23.50
N GLN A 389 -10.42 5.13 -22.87
CA GLN A 389 -9.11 5.73 -22.60
C GLN A 389 -9.19 7.12 -21.95
N TYR A 390 -10.17 7.31 -21.06
CA TYR A 390 -10.26 8.52 -20.26
C TYR A 390 -9.09 8.61 -19.28
N SER A 391 -8.77 9.84 -18.86
CA SER A 391 -7.79 10.02 -17.79
C SER A 391 -8.24 9.28 -16.53
N PRO A 392 -7.31 8.82 -15.67
CA PRO A 392 -7.66 8.15 -14.42
C PRO A 392 -8.62 8.98 -13.54
N LEU A 393 -8.47 10.31 -13.51
CA LEU A 393 -9.36 11.23 -12.80
C LEU A 393 -10.81 11.09 -13.28
N TYR A 394 -11.04 11.22 -14.59
CA TYR A 394 -12.38 11.14 -15.17
C TYR A 394 -12.97 9.73 -15.04
N SER A 395 -12.14 8.71 -15.18
CA SER A 395 -12.59 7.31 -15.03
C SER A 395 -13.10 7.03 -13.62
N ALA A 396 -12.37 7.47 -12.59
CA ALA A 396 -12.80 7.34 -11.20
C ALA A 396 -14.05 8.18 -10.89
N LEU A 397 -14.15 9.39 -11.45
CA LEU A 397 -15.33 10.26 -11.30
C LEU A 397 -16.59 9.60 -11.87
N TRP A 398 -16.54 9.12 -13.12
CA TRP A 398 -17.67 8.45 -13.76
C TRP A 398 -18.04 7.13 -13.05
N ALA A 399 -17.05 6.37 -12.60
CA ALA A 399 -17.29 5.17 -11.82
C ALA A 399 -17.96 5.50 -10.47
N THR A 400 -17.55 6.58 -9.80
CA THR A 400 -18.21 7.05 -8.57
C THR A 400 -19.66 7.46 -8.83
N CYS A 401 -19.92 8.19 -9.90
CA CYS A 401 -21.28 8.59 -10.29
C CYS A 401 -22.15 7.38 -10.68
N ALA A 402 -21.53 6.32 -11.20
CA ALA A 402 -22.25 5.09 -11.52
C ALA A 402 -22.74 4.36 -10.26
N VAL A 403 -22.05 4.48 -9.11
CA VAL A 403 -22.47 3.78 -7.87
C VAL A 403 -23.92 4.09 -7.50
N PRO A 404 -24.34 5.36 -7.24
CA PRO A 404 -25.71 5.64 -6.87
C PRO A 404 -26.72 5.26 -7.96
N VAL A 405 -26.37 5.43 -9.25
CA VAL A 405 -27.25 5.12 -10.37
C VAL A 405 -27.49 3.61 -10.47
N VAL A 406 -26.41 2.83 -10.44
CA VAL A 406 -26.48 1.36 -10.53
C VAL A 406 -27.15 0.77 -9.30
N MET A 407 -26.90 1.33 -8.12
CA MET A 407 -27.51 0.86 -6.86
C MET A 407 -29.01 1.19 -6.72
N LEU A 408 -29.59 2.02 -7.59
CA LEU A 408 -31.05 2.15 -7.69
C LEU A 408 -31.74 0.82 -8.06
N PHE A 409 -31.02 -0.05 -8.78
CA PHE A 409 -31.49 -1.37 -9.17
C PHE A 409 -31.23 -2.46 -8.10
N ASP A 410 -30.59 -2.11 -6.98
CA ASP A 410 -30.37 -3.05 -5.87
C ASP A 410 -31.69 -3.36 -5.14
N LYS A 411 -32.12 -4.62 -5.25
CA LYS A 411 -33.35 -5.09 -4.59
C LYS A 411 -33.29 -5.01 -3.07
N LYS A 412 -32.10 -5.11 -2.48
CA LYS A 412 -31.86 -5.06 -1.02
C LYS A 412 -31.75 -3.63 -0.51
N LYS A 413 -31.73 -2.62 -1.39
CA LYS A 413 -31.61 -1.20 -1.07
C LYS A 413 -30.45 -0.88 -0.11
N ARG A 414 -29.30 -1.55 -0.30
CA ARG A 414 -28.10 -1.38 0.53
C ARG A 414 -27.52 0.04 0.44
N PHE A 415 -27.70 0.69 -0.71
CA PHE A 415 -27.30 2.08 -0.93
C PHE A 415 -28.50 2.94 -1.30
N THR A 416 -28.66 4.07 -0.62
CA THR A 416 -29.77 5.00 -0.82
C THR A 416 -29.24 6.42 -0.98
N LEU A 417 -30.07 7.35 -1.45
CA LEU A 417 -29.69 8.77 -1.54
C LEU A 417 -29.24 9.34 -0.18
N LYS A 418 -29.75 8.80 0.94
CA LYS A 418 -29.32 9.18 2.30
C LYS A 418 -27.90 8.70 2.63
N THR A 419 -27.36 7.72 1.91
CA THR A 419 -26.02 7.20 2.10
C THR A 419 -24.96 8.07 1.41
N ILE A 420 -25.33 8.87 0.41
CA ILE A 420 -24.41 9.72 -0.35
C ILE A 420 -23.64 10.69 0.57
N PRO A 421 -24.28 11.49 1.44
CA PRO A 421 -23.53 12.40 2.31
C PRO A 421 -22.54 11.68 3.23
N SER A 422 -22.90 10.50 3.75
CA SER A 422 -21.99 9.71 4.59
C SER A 422 -20.81 9.17 3.80
N ALA A 423 -21.00 8.71 2.56
CA ALA A 423 -19.92 8.29 1.67
C ALA A 423 -18.99 9.45 1.31
N MET A 424 -19.55 10.66 1.06
CA MET A 424 -18.75 11.88 0.83
C MET A 424 -17.91 12.26 2.05
N VAL A 425 -18.50 12.22 3.24
CA VAL A 425 -17.78 12.47 4.49
C VAL A 425 -16.66 11.43 4.68
N LYS A 426 -16.97 10.15 4.48
CA LYS A 426 -15.98 9.07 4.56
C LYS A 426 -14.81 9.28 3.58
N SER A 427 -15.08 9.73 2.35
CA SER A 427 -14.06 10.04 1.34
C SER A 427 -13.04 11.06 1.85
N GLY A 428 -13.51 12.16 2.45
CA GLY A 428 -12.64 13.19 3.01
C GLY A 428 -11.77 12.67 4.16
N PHE A 429 -12.34 11.85 5.03
CA PHE A 429 -11.59 11.25 6.14
C PHE A 429 -10.55 10.23 5.65
N SER A 430 -10.89 9.38 4.70
CA SER A 430 -9.97 8.39 4.13
C SER A 430 -8.80 9.03 3.38
N ALA A 431 -8.98 10.23 2.86
CA ALA A 431 -7.91 10.93 2.16
C ALA A 431 -6.84 11.55 3.10
N MET A 432 -7.15 11.80 4.38
CA MET A 432 -6.28 12.56 5.29
C MET A 432 -4.84 12.03 5.36
N SER A 433 -4.68 10.72 5.58
CA SER A 433 -3.36 10.08 5.72
C SER A 433 -2.55 10.15 4.44
N ILE A 434 -3.22 9.99 3.30
CA ILE A 434 -2.58 10.05 1.99
C ILE A 434 -2.11 11.46 1.69
N VAL A 435 -2.96 12.46 1.91
CA VAL A 435 -2.64 13.87 1.65
C VAL A 435 -1.46 14.33 2.49
N ILE A 436 -1.47 14.04 3.81
CA ILE A 436 -0.38 14.44 4.69
C ILE A 436 0.91 13.67 4.37
N GLY A 437 0.80 12.40 3.98
CA GLY A 437 1.93 11.62 3.47
C GLY A 437 2.53 12.21 2.21
N CYS A 438 1.70 12.63 1.25
CA CYS A 438 2.13 13.32 0.02
C CYS A 438 2.76 14.68 0.32
N ALA A 439 2.24 15.45 1.30
CA ALA A 439 2.82 16.72 1.70
C ALA A 439 4.22 16.57 2.31
N CYS A 440 4.40 15.63 3.24
CA CYS A 440 5.71 15.31 3.81
C CYS A 440 6.69 14.77 2.74
N ALA A 441 6.21 13.88 1.87
CA ALA A 441 7.02 13.40 0.76
C ALA A 441 7.42 14.54 -0.17
N GLY A 442 6.54 15.52 -0.41
CA GLY A 442 6.85 16.73 -1.16
C GLY A 442 7.97 17.57 -0.53
N ILE A 443 8.03 17.65 0.81
CA ILE A 443 9.17 18.29 1.51
C ILE A 443 10.47 17.53 1.20
N VAL A 444 10.47 16.21 1.32
CA VAL A 444 11.65 15.37 1.08
C VAL A 444 12.10 15.49 -0.38
N VAL A 445 11.17 15.32 -1.34
CA VAL A 445 11.45 15.45 -2.78
C VAL A 445 12.01 16.82 -3.12
N GLY A 446 11.43 17.88 -2.56
CA GLY A 446 11.94 19.23 -2.72
C GLY A 446 13.37 19.39 -2.24
N MET A 447 13.72 18.80 -1.09
CA MET A 447 15.08 18.81 -0.60
C MET A 447 16.02 17.97 -1.46
N VAL A 448 15.58 16.81 -1.94
CA VAL A 448 16.32 15.96 -2.88
C VAL A 448 16.58 16.70 -4.19
N SER A 449 15.57 17.38 -4.74
CA SER A 449 15.66 18.15 -5.99
C SER A 449 16.65 19.31 -5.87
N ILE A 450 16.51 20.15 -4.84
CA ILE A 450 17.33 21.35 -4.68
C ILE A 450 18.81 21.04 -4.35
N THR A 451 19.07 19.93 -3.62
CA THR A 451 20.42 19.52 -3.20
C THR A 451 21.12 18.59 -4.20
N GLY A 452 20.35 17.89 -5.04
CA GLY A 452 20.87 16.89 -5.96
C GLY A 452 21.34 15.59 -5.30
N ILE A 453 21.00 15.35 -4.01
CA ILE A 453 21.46 14.17 -3.25
C ILE A 453 21.02 12.85 -3.91
N GLY A 454 19.91 12.82 -4.63
CA GLY A 454 19.45 11.63 -5.34
C GLY A 454 20.47 11.15 -6.39
N VAL A 455 21.10 12.08 -7.11
CA VAL A 455 22.15 11.77 -8.09
C VAL A 455 23.41 11.25 -7.39
N ILE A 456 23.83 11.95 -6.33
CA ILE A 456 25.01 11.59 -5.53
C ILE A 456 24.86 10.19 -4.94
N PHE A 457 23.72 9.92 -4.31
CA PHE A 457 23.42 8.62 -3.71
C PHE A 457 23.41 7.50 -4.77
N GLY A 458 22.85 7.82 -5.94
CA GLY A 458 22.84 6.89 -7.06
C GLY A 458 24.22 6.52 -7.57
N ASP A 459 25.09 7.50 -7.72
CA ASP A 459 26.46 7.27 -8.18
C ASP A 459 27.27 6.47 -7.12
N MET A 460 27.08 6.76 -5.84
CA MET A 460 27.67 5.97 -4.73
C MET A 460 27.16 4.52 -4.76
N MET A 461 25.87 4.30 -4.98
CA MET A 461 25.26 2.98 -5.06
C MET A 461 25.83 2.19 -6.25
N ILE A 462 25.95 2.81 -7.44
CA ILE A 462 26.49 2.18 -8.64
C ILE A 462 27.97 1.83 -8.44
N GLN A 463 28.76 2.71 -7.81
CA GLN A 463 30.16 2.44 -7.47
C GLN A 463 30.29 1.29 -6.47
N ALA A 464 29.49 1.29 -5.39
CA ALA A 464 29.48 0.21 -4.40
C ALA A 464 29.06 -1.15 -5.00
N ALA A 465 28.21 -1.12 -6.03
CA ALA A 465 27.79 -2.29 -6.78
C ALA A 465 28.75 -2.67 -7.94
N HIS A 466 29.88 -1.99 -8.10
CA HIS A 466 30.83 -2.16 -9.22
C HIS A 466 30.17 -2.09 -10.60
N GLY A 467 29.10 -1.30 -10.75
CA GLY A 467 28.34 -1.19 -12.00
C GLY A 467 27.49 -2.41 -12.36
N LEU A 468 27.41 -3.42 -11.48
CA LEU A 468 26.62 -4.63 -11.72
C LEU A 468 25.16 -4.41 -11.37
N LEU A 469 24.26 -4.89 -12.23
CA LEU A 469 22.81 -4.70 -12.06
C LEU A 469 22.26 -5.39 -10.81
N PHE A 470 22.60 -6.67 -10.57
CA PHE A 470 22.04 -7.44 -9.46
C PHE A 470 22.38 -6.84 -8.08
N PRO A 471 23.64 -6.50 -7.74
CA PRO A 471 23.94 -5.83 -6.48
C PRO A 471 23.24 -4.48 -6.35
N SER A 472 23.11 -3.71 -7.44
CA SER A 472 22.40 -2.42 -7.44
C SER A 472 20.90 -2.60 -7.15
N LEU A 473 20.27 -3.61 -7.73
CA LEU A 473 18.88 -3.97 -7.43
C LEU A 473 18.73 -4.39 -5.97
N LEU A 474 19.66 -5.17 -5.43
CA LEU A 474 19.65 -5.60 -4.04
C LEU A 474 19.79 -4.41 -3.07
N PHE A 475 20.73 -3.49 -3.32
CA PHE A 475 20.85 -2.25 -2.54
C PHE A 475 19.59 -1.41 -2.63
N THR A 476 19.02 -1.27 -3.82
CA THR A 476 17.76 -0.54 -4.03
C THR A 476 16.63 -1.18 -3.23
N ALA A 477 16.47 -2.50 -3.29
CA ALA A 477 15.44 -3.24 -2.56
C ALA A 477 15.54 -3.03 -1.05
N ILE A 478 16.74 -3.19 -0.49
CA ILE A 478 17.01 -2.98 0.94
C ILE A 478 16.71 -1.53 1.32
N THR A 479 17.19 -0.56 0.53
CA THR A 479 16.98 0.86 0.80
C THR A 479 15.50 1.23 0.71
N CYS A 480 14.76 0.72 -0.27
CA CYS A 480 13.30 0.91 -0.38
C CYS A 480 12.56 0.38 0.84
N ILE A 481 12.93 -0.83 1.33
CA ILE A 481 12.33 -1.40 2.54
C ILE A 481 12.63 -0.51 3.74
N VAL A 482 13.89 -0.10 3.93
CA VAL A 482 14.30 0.75 5.06
C VAL A 482 13.61 2.11 5.03
N LEU A 483 13.59 2.78 3.88
CA LEU A 483 12.91 4.06 3.71
C LEU A 483 11.38 3.94 3.84
N GLY A 484 10.81 2.79 3.47
CA GLY A 484 9.38 2.54 3.53
C GLY A 484 8.86 2.09 4.89
N MET A 485 9.74 1.75 5.85
CA MET A 485 9.32 1.27 7.17
C MET A 485 8.49 2.31 7.93
N GLY A 486 7.26 1.93 8.28
CA GLY A 486 6.36 2.78 9.05
C GLY A 486 5.76 3.96 8.28
N LEU A 487 5.85 3.95 6.96
CA LEU A 487 5.27 4.95 6.08
C LEU A 487 4.06 4.41 5.31
N PRO A 488 3.09 5.27 4.96
CA PRO A 488 2.11 4.93 3.93
C PRO A 488 2.82 4.63 2.61
N THR A 489 2.35 3.63 1.87
CA THR A 489 3.01 3.16 0.64
C THR A 489 3.23 4.25 -0.40
N THR A 490 2.29 5.20 -0.52
CA THR A 490 2.41 6.35 -1.42
C THR A 490 3.65 7.18 -1.11
N ALA A 491 3.83 7.56 0.16
CA ALA A 491 4.96 8.35 0.61
C ALA A 491 6.28 7.56 0.50
N ALA A 492 6.26 6.29 0.91
CA ALA A 492 7.40 5.38 0.77
C ALA A 492 7.88 5.28 -0.69
N TYR A 493 6.95 5.07 -1.62
CA TYR A 493 7.26 5.01 -3.04
C TYR A 493 7.84 6.33 -3.58
N VAL A 494 7.22 7.47 -3.26
CA VAL A 494 7.67 8.77 -3.75
C VAL A 494 9.11 9.06 -3.32
N ILE A 495 9.39 8.89 -2.02
CA ILE A 495 10.72 9.15 -1.47
C ILE A 495 11.75 8.19 -2.07
N ALA A 496 11.45 6.91 -2.10
CA ALA A 496 12.36 5.93 -2.67
C ALA A 496 12.57 6.15 -4.18
N ALA A 497 11.52 6.45 -4.93
CA ALA A 497 11.60 6.67 -6.36
C ALA A 497 12.43 7.91 -6.72
N SER A 498 12.27 9.02 -5.98
CA SER A 498 13.04 10.24 -6.24
C SER A 498 14.56 10.07 -6.03
N ILE A 499 14.96 9.13 -5.17
CA ILE A 499 16.37 8.88 -4.85
C ILE A 499 16.94 7.74 -5.68
N LEU A 500 16.21 6.63 -5.84
CA LEU A 500 16.75 5.37 -6.32
C LEU A 500 16.41 5.06 -7.80
N ALA A 501 15.22 5.47 -8.29
CA ALA A 501 14.84 5.15 -9.66
C ALA A 501 15.80 5.77 -10.71
N PRO A 502 16.30 7.01 -10.58
CA PRO A 502 17.26 7.57 -11.51
C PRO A 502 18.55 6.74 -11.64
N SER A 503 18.98 6.11 -10.57
CA SER A 503 20.19 5.27 -10.53
C SER A 503 20.00 3.96 -11.30
N LEU A 504 18.84 3.33 -11.16
CA LEU A 504 18.51 2.13 -11.93
C LEU A 504 18.35 2.44 -13.42
N ILE A 505 17.81 3.61 -13.76
CA ILE A 505 17.71 4.07 -15.16
C ILE A 505 19.11 4.31 -15.75
N LYS A 506 20.04 4.91 -14.98
CA LYS A 506 21.45 5.04 -15.39
C LYS A 506 22.13 3.70 -15.67
N LEU A 507 21.72 2.62 -14.99
CA LEU A 507 22.19 1.26 -15.21
C LEU A 507 21.54 0.56 -16.41
N GLY A 508 20.70 1.27 -17.17
CA GLY A 508 20.08 0.79 -18.41
C GLY A 508 18.68 0.20 -18.26
N LEU A 509 18.05 0.26 -17.07
CA LEU A 509 16.66 -0.15 -16.94
C LEU A 509 15.72 0.88 -17.56
N ALA A 510 14.66 0.40 -18.22
CA ALA A 510 13.60 1.27 -18.69
C ALA A 510 12.94 2.01 -17.49
N PRO A 511 12.53 3.28 -17.65
CA PRO A 511 11.93 4.06 -16.55
C PRO A 511 10.79 3.33 -15.83
N LEU A 512 9.87 2.73 -16.60
CA LEU A 512 8.75 1.98 -16.05
C LEU A 512 9.21 0.78 -15.20
N THR A 513 10.23 0.05 -15.66
CA THR A 513 10.79 -1.11 -14.93
C THR A 513 11.42 -0.66 -13.61
N ALA A 514 12.23 0.40 -13.65
CA ALA A 514 12.89 0.94 -12.46
C ALA A 514 11.86 1.43 -11.42
N HIS A 515 10.85 2.17 -11.86
CA HIS A 515 9.79 2.67 -11.00
C HIS A 515 8.88 1.56 -10.45
N LEU A 516 8.55 0.54 -11.25
CA LEU A 516 7.77 -0.60 -10.80
C LEU A 516 8.54 -1.44 -9.77
N PHE A 517 9.86 -1.61 -9.95
CA PHE A 517 10.74 -2.26 -8.97
C PHE A 517 10.71 -1.54 -7.62
N VAL A 518 10.92 -0.23 -7.63
CA VAL A 518 10.87 0.60 -6.41
C VAL A 518 9.49 0.53 -5.76
N PHE A 519 8.42 0.58 -6.55
CA PHE A 519 7.04 0.51 -6.05
C PHE A 519 6.75 -0.83 -5.36
N TYR A 520 7.20 -1.94 -5.93
CA TYR A 520 7.06 -3.26 -5.30
C TYR A 520 7.70 -3.29 -3.92
N PHE A 521 8.96 -2.84 -3.78
CA PHE A 521 9.64 -2.85 -2.49
C PHE A 521 9.08 -1.81 -1.51
N ALA A 522 8.55 -0.70 -1.99
CA ALA A 522 7.78 0.22 -1.16
C ALA A 522 6.49 -0.43 -0.61
N CYS A 523 5.78 -1.23 -1.40
CA CYS A 523 4.63 -2.01 -0.93
C CYS A 523 5.06 -3.09 0.07
N LEU A 524 6.11 -3.85 -0.24
CA LEU A 524 6.61 -4.95 0.60
C LEU A 524 7.14 -4.47 1.96
N SER A 525 7.55 -3.21 2.10
CA SER A 525 7.92 -2.63 3.40
C SER A 525 6.80 -2.72 4.44
N ALA A 526 5.52 -2.73 4.00
CA ALA A 526 4.36 -2.86 4.89
C ALA A 526 4.22 -4.24 5.56
N ILE A 527 4.93 -5.26 5.08
CA ILE A 527 4.97 -6.61 5.70
C ILE A 527 6.35 -6.95 6.27
N THR A 528 7.37 -6.13 6.00
CA THR A 528 8.76 -6.45 6.38
C THR A 528 9.10 -5.89 7.76
N PRO A 529 9.61 -6.73 8.72
CA PRO A 529 10.10 -6.23 10.01
C PRO A 529 11.19 -5.16 9.83
N PRO A 530 11.40 -4.24 10.81
CA PRO A 530 10.79 -4.17 12.14
C PRO A 530 9.48 -3.37 12.25
N VAL A 531 9.04 -2.65 11.23
CA VAL A 531 7.86 -1.76 11.28
C VAL A 531 6.89 -2.11 10.16
N ALA A 532 6.40 -3.32 10.16
CA ALA A 532 5.51 -3.92 9.16
C ALA A 532 4.04 -3.52 9.42
N LEU A 533 3.60 -2.34 9.01
CA LEU A 533 2.29 -1.78 9.38
C LEU A 533 1.11 -2.70 9.06
N ALA A 534 1.06 -3.31 7.87
CA ALA A 534 -0.01 -4.23 7.49
C ALA A 534 0.00 -5.51 8.35
N ALA A 535 1.19 -6.06 8.62
CA ALA A 535 1.31 -7.23 9.48
C ALA A 535 0.95 -6.91 10.94
N TYR A 536 1.23 -5.68 11.40
CA TYR A 536 0.86 -5.24 12.74
C TYR A 536 -0.65 -5.05 12.88
N ALA A 537 -1.31 -4.52 11.86
CA ALA A 537 -2.77 -4.46 11.82
C ALA A 537 -3.39 -5.87 11.88
N GLY A 538 -2.88 -6.82 11.07
CA GLY A 538 -3.29 -8.22 11.10
C GLY A 538 -3.05 -8.89 12.46
N ALA A 539 -1.92 -8.59 13.10
CA ALA A 539 -1.60 -9.09 14.44
C ALA A 539 -2.57 -8.56 15.51
N GLY A 540 -2.98 -7.29 15.41
CA GLY A 540 -3.96 -6.68 16.30
C GLY A 540 -5.33 -7.38 16.23
N ILE A 541 -5.82 -7.65 15.01
CA ILE A 541 -7.08 -8.39 14.80
C ILE A 541 -6.93 -9.85 15.26
N ALA A 542 -5.81 -10.48 14.94
CA ALA A 542 -5.53 -11.86 15.34
C ALA A 542 -5.27 -12.01 16.83
N LYS A 543 -5.04 -10.93 17.57
CA LYS A 543 -4.61 -10.86 18.98
C LYS A 543 -3.34 -11.68 19.22
N THR A 544 -2.28 -11.36 18.51
CA THR A 544 -1.01 -12.09 18.54
C THR A 544 0.19 -11.13 18.48
N ASN A 545 1.41 -11.67 18.57
CA ASN A 545 2.62 -10.84 18.54
C ASN A 545 2.88 -10.27 17.13
N PRO A 546 3.06 -8.95 16.97
CA PRO A 546 3.25 -8.29 15.70
C PRO A 546 4.50 -8.74 14.95
N MET A 547 5.62 -8.90 15.65
CA MET A 547 6.89 -9.29 15.03
C MET A 547 6.82 -10.70 14.45
N THR A 548 6.19 -11.65 15.17
CA THR A 548 6.00 -13.01 14.65
C THR A 548 5.06 -13.03 13.46
N THR A 549 4.03 -12.19 13.46
CA THR A 549 3.11 -12.05 12.33
C THR A 549 3.82 -11.46 11.11
N ALA A 550 4.68 -10.45 11.28
CA ALA A 550 5.46 -9.87 10.19
C ALA A 550 6.46 -10.90 9.59
N VAL A 551 7.11 -11.71 10.44
CA VAL A 551 7.97 -12.80 9.96
C VAL A 551 7.17 -13.85 9.17
N GLU A 552 5.97 -14.23 9.63
CA GLU A 552 5.10 -15.14 8.88
C GLU A 552 4.62 -14.50 7.56
N ALA A 553 4.29 -13.19 7.56
CA ALA A 553 3.96 -12.46 6.35
C ALA A 553 5.09 -12.48 5.33
N CYS A 554 6.35 -12.19 5.74
CA CYS A 554 7.51 -12.29 4.86
C CYS A 554 7.72 -13.70 4.28
N LYS A 555 7.50 -14.73 5.09
CA LYS A 555 7.60 -16.12 4.61
C LYS A 555 6.54 -16.44 3.55
N LEU A 556 5.31 -16.01 3.76
CA LEU A 556 4.20 -16.21 2.83
C LEU A 556 4.38 -15.40 1.54
N GLY A 557 4.90 -14.18 1.67
CA GLY A 557 5.17 -13.27 0.56
C GLY A 557 6.51 -13.48 -0.15
N PHE A 558 7.27 -14.54 0.16
CA PHE A 558 8.64 -14.73 -0.34
C PHE A 558 8.76 -14.59 -1.86
N ALA A 559 7.83 -15.18 -2.61
CA ALA A 559 7.81 -15.03 -4.06
C ALA A 559 7.67 -13.58 -4.50
N GLY A 560 6.90 -12.78 -3.77
CA GLY A 560 6.73 -11.36 -4.05
C GLY A 560 8.01 -10.54 -3.96
N PHE A 561 8.98 -10.96 -3.12
CA PHE A 561 10.31 -10.33 -3.07
C PHE A 561 11.18 -10.71 -4.26
N MET A 562 10.93 -11.86 -4.90
CA MET A 562 11.75 -12.36 -6.01
C MET A 562 11.24 -11.89 -7.37
N VAL A 563 9.94 -11.77 -7.56
CA VAL A 563 9.31 -11.34 -8.83
C VAL A 563 9.88 -10.01 -9.36
N PRO A 564 10.13 -8.96 -8.54
CA PRO A 564 10.72 -7.72 -9.04
C PRO A 564 12.09 -7.90 -9.68
N PHE A 565 12.93 -8.74 -9.13
CA PHE A 565 14.23 -9.05 -9.75
C PHE A 565 14.03 -9.69 -11.12
N ALA A 566 13.09 -10.63 -11.26
CA ALA A 566 12.85 -11.34 -12.50
C ALA A 566 12.42 -10.39 -13.64
N PHE A 567 11.49 -9.46 -13.42
CA PHE A 567 11.08 -8.56 -14.50
C PHE A 567 12.13 -7.49 -14.86
N CYS A 568 13.10 -7.21 -13.98
CA CYS A 568 14.24 -6.36 -14.34
C CYS A 568 15.17 -7.01 -15.37
N TYR A 569 15.25 -8.35 -15.39
CA TYR A 569 16.03 -9.10 -16.37
C TYR A 569 15.24 -9.54 -17.58
N ASN A 570 13.91 -9.63 -17.46
CA ASN A 570 13.04 -10.14 -18.51
C ASN A 570 11.86 -9.22 -18.77
N PRO A 571 11.95 -8.30 -19.74
CA PRO A 571 10.87 -7.37 -20.09
C PRO A 571 9.56 -8.05 -20.52
N ALA A 572 9.62 -9.31 -21.00
CA ALA A 572 8.42 -10.05 -21.37
C ALA A 572 7.50 -10.33 -20.15
N MET A 573 8.04 -10.36 -18.93
CA MET A 573 7.23 -10.40 -17.70
C MET A 573 6.39 -9.13 -17.50
N MET A 574 6.76 -8.03 -18.12
CA MET A 574 6.01 -6.78 -18.15
C MET A 574 5.19 -6.61 -19.43
N MET A 575 4.83 -7.70 -20.09
CA MET A 575 4.07 -7.72 -21.36
C MET A 575 4.78 -6.99 -22.51
N GLN A 576 6.12 -6.93 -22.50
CA GLN A 576 6.95 -6.32 -23.55
C GLN A 576 7.66 -7.42 -24.35
N GLY A 577 7.40 -7.49 -25.63
CA GLY A 577 7.96 -8.51 -26.53
C GLY A 577 6.92 -9.19 -27.40
N SER A 578 7.28 -10.28 -28.05
CA SER A 578 6.37 -11.09 -28.83
C SER A 578 5.41 -11.91 -27.94
N VAL A 579 4.22 -12.20 -28.44
CA VAL A 579 3.22 -13.00 -27.71
C VAL A 579 3.77 -14.36 -27.28
N GLY A 580 4.59 -15.00 -28.14
CA GLY A 580 5.22 -16.27 -27.83
C GLY A 580 6.20 -16.18 -26.66
N GLU A 581 7.03 -15.14 -26.62
CA GLU A 581 7.96 -14.86 -25.50
C GLU A 581 7.20 -14.61 -24.20
N ILE A 582 6.16 -13.80 -24.25
CA ILE A 582 5.34 -13.46 -23.06
C ILE A 582 4.71 -14.74 -22.48
N ILE A 583 4.13 -15.60 -23.34
CA ILE A 583 3.51 -16.85 -22.90
C ILE A 583 4.56 -17.81 -22.32
N SER A 584 5.71 -17.98 -22.99
CA SER A 584 6.79 -18.85 -22.53
C SER A 584 7.29 -18.42 -21.16
N VAL A 585 7.60 -17.13 -21.00
CA VAL A 585 8.09 -16.56 -19.75
C VAL A 585 7.04 -16.65 -18.63
N ALA A 586 5.77 -16.42 -18.94
CA ALA A 586 4.70 -16.55 -17.95
C ALA A 586 4.57 -18.00 -17.43
N ILE A 587 4.66 -19.01 -18.32
CA ILE A 587 4.61 -20.43 -17.93
C ILE A 587 5.82 -20.78 -17.06
N SER A 588 7.05 -20.43 -17.48
CA SER A 588 8.26 -20.66 -16.70
C SER A 588 8.15 -20.00 -15.33
N ALA A 589 7.71 -18.74 -15.26
CA ALA A 589 7.58 -18.01 -14.01
C ALA A 589 6.50 -18.61 -13.08
N ILE A 590 5.37 -19.08 -13.59
CA ILE A 590 4.33 -19.76 -12.80
C ILE A 590 4.90 -21.00 -12.13
N ILE A 591 5.64 -21.82 -12.88
CA ILE A 591 6.28 -23.03 -12.34
C ILE A 591 7.38 -22.64 -11.36
N GLY A 592 8.24 -21.70 -11.74
CA GLY A 592 9.34 -21.22 -10.88
C GLY A 592 8.85 -20.69 -9.54
N VAL A 593 7.83 -19.85 -9.54
CA VAL A 593 7.18 -19.33 -8.31
C VAL A 593 6.60 -20.46 -7.47
N ALA A 594 5.93 -21.44 -8.08
CA ALA A 594 5.32 -22.54 -7.35
C ALA A 594 6.36 -23.38 -6.60
N ILE A 595 7.42 -23.83 -7.29
CA ILE A 595 8.45 -24.65 -6.68
C ILE A 595 9.27 -23.87 -5.64
N MET A 596 9.56 -22.60 -5.91
CA MET A 596 10.28 -21.73 -4.98
C MET A 596 9.45 -21.49 -3.71
N SER A 597 8.15 -21.20 -3.82
CA SER A 597 7.26 -21.00 -2.68
C SER A 597 7.12 -22.29 -1.86
N ALA A 598 6.90 -23.44 -2.50
CA ALA A 598 6.84 -24.74 -1.84
C ALA A 598 8.18 -25.09 -1.15
N GLY A 599 9.31 -24.84 -1.81
CA GLY A 599 10.64 -25.01 -1.25
C GLY A 599 10.86 -24.17 -0.01
N PHE A 600 10.45 -22.89 -0.05
CA PHE A 600 10.58 -21.98 1.09
C PHE A 600 9.71 -22.41 2.28
N GLN A 601 8.46 -22.83 2.02
CA GLN A 601 7.56 -23.36 3.05
C GLN A 601 7.98 -24.74 3.57
N GLY A 602 8.74 -25.52 2.80
CA GLY A 602 9.21 -26.85 3.17
C GLY A 602 8.18 -27.95 3.01
N TRP A 603 7.18 -27.77 2.15
CA TRP A 603 6.14 -28.73 1.83
C TRP A 603 5.71 -28.61 0.37
N LEU A 604 5.60 -29.76 -0.30
CA LEU A 604 4.98 -29.87 -1.62
C LEU A 604 3.83 -30.89 -1.55
N LEU A 605 4.06 -32.15 -1.81
CA LEU A 605 3.15 -33.28 -1.52
C LEU A 605 3.50 -33.96 -0.20
N TRP A 606 4.76 -33.83 0.24
CA TRP A 606 5.33 -34.32 1.48
C TRP A 606 6.35 -33.32 2.01
N ARG A 607 6.77 -33.50 3.28
CA ARG A 607 7.79 -32.63 3.90
C ARG A 607 9.10 -32.67 3.12
N LEU A 608 9.66 -31.49 2.85
CA LEU A 608 10.96 -31.34 2.20
C LEU A 608 12.08 -31.25 3.22
N ASN A 609 13.17 -31.96 2.96
CA ASN A 609 14.41 -31.83 3.70
C ASN A 609 15.05 -30.47 3.40
N TRP A 610 15.98 -30.00 4.26
CA TRP A 610 16.64 -28.70 4.05
C TRP A 610 17.40 -28.61 2.71
N LEU A 611 18.01 -29.70 2.24
CA LEU A 611 18.69 -29.76 0.95
C LEU A 611 17.69 -29.65 -0.21
N GLU A 612 16.59 -30.40 -0.16
CA GLU A 612 15.52 -30.33 -1.15
C GLU A 612 14.93 -28.93 -1.23
N ARG A 613 14.77 -28.24 -0.10
CA ARG A 613 14.30 -26.85 -0.05
C ARG A 613 15.23 -25.91 -0.79
N ILE A 614 16.53 -25.99 -0.55
CA ILE A 614 17.54 -25.15 -1.24
C ILE A 614 17.50 -25.44 -2.75
N VAL A 615 17.46 -26.72 -3.15
CA VAL A 615 17.45 -27.10 -4.56
C VAL A 615 16.14 -26.66 -5.26
N PHE A 616 15.01 -26.71 -4.58
CA PHE A 616 13.73 -26.16 -5.11
C PHE A 616 13.81 -24.64 -5.27
N ILE A 617 14.34 -23.92 -4.29
CA ILE A 617 14.49 -22.46 -4.38
C ILE A 617 15.44 -22.11 -5.53
N ALA A 618 16.58 -22.80 -5.64
CA ALA A 618 17.54 -22.58 -6.71
C ALA A 618 16.96 -22.89 -8.09
N GLY A 619 16.24 -24.02 -8.22
CA GLY A 619 15.54 -24.39 -9.46
C GLY A 619 14.49 -23.35 -9.88
N GLY A 620 13.74 -22.82 -8.92
CA GLY A 620 12.77 -21.76 -9.18
C GLY A 620 13.42 -20.42 -9.60
N LEU A 621 14.56 -20.07 -8.99
CA LEU A 621 15.34 -18.89 -9.37
C LEU A 621 15.93 -19.01 -10.79
N LEU A 622 16.38 -20.20 -11.20
CA LEU A 622 16.87 -20.44 -12.57
C LEU A 622 15.79 -20.13 -13.62
N MET A 623 14.52 -20.39 -13.31
CA MET A 623 13.38 -20.13 -14.22
C MET A 623 13.02 -18.63 -14.32
N PHE A 624 13.63 -17.77 -13.51
CA PHE A 624 13.50 -16.31 -13.64
C PHE A 624 14.61 -15.70 -14.53
N ILE A 625 15.71 -16.43 -14.72
CA ILE A 625 16.81 -15.97 -15.58
C ILE A 625 16.38 -16.21 -17.04
N PRO A 626 16.39 -15.18 -17.91
CA PRO A 626 16.01 -15.35 -19.30
C PRO A 626 16.92 -16.36 -20.01
N GLY A 627 16.33 -17.37 -20.63
CA GLY A 627 17.06 -18.36 -21.44
C GLY A 627 16.42 -19.75 -21.43
N THR A 628 16.32 -20.37 -22.61
CA THR A 628 15.73 -21.71 -22.74
C THR A 628 16.51 -22.79 -21.97
N LEU A 629 17.83 -22.63 -21.84
CA LEU A 629 18.66 -23.55 -21.07
C LEU A 629 18.40 -23.45 -19.55
N THR A 630 18.21 -22.25 -19.04
CA THR A 630 17.88 -22.02 -17.62
C THR A 630 16.49 -22.53 -17.28
N ASP A 631 15.52 -22.35 -18.18
CA ASP A 631 14.17 -22.90 -18.05
C ASP A 631 14.17 -24.43 -18.04
N ILE A 632 14.88 -25.05 -18.98
CA ILE A 632 15.01 -26.51 -19.03
C ILE A 632 15.70 -27.04 -17.77
N ALA A 633 16.78 -26.40 -17.32
CA ALA A 633 17.47 -26.80 -16.10
C ALA A 633 16.55 -26.70 -14.86
N GLY A 634 15.81 -25.60 -14.72
CA GLY A 634 14.83 -25.42 -13.67
C GLY A 634 13.71 -26.47 -13.71
N LEU A 635 13.17 -26.77 -14.91
CA LEU A 635 12.15 -27.81 -15.11
C LEU A 635 12.67 -29.22 -14.76
N VAL A 636 13.89 -29.55 -15.17
CA VAL A 636 14.51 -30.85 -14.84
C VAL A 636 14.69 -30.98 -13.32
N ILE A 637 15.17 -29.94 -12.65
CA ILE A 637 15.29 -29.91 -11.20
C ILE A 637 13.92 -30.08 -10.54
N ALA A 638 12.91 -29.34 -11.00
CA ALA A 638 11.55 -29.42 -10.51
C ALA A 638 10.96 -30.83 -10.67
N ALA A 639 11.10 -31.42 -11.86
CA ALA A 639 10.60 -32.76 -12.17
C ALA A 639 11.31 -33.84 -11.34
N ALA A 640 12.64 -33.78 -11.22
CA ALA A 640 13.42 -34.74 -10.44
C ALA A 640 13.00 -34.71 -8.96
N LEU A 641 12.87 -33.52 -8.37
CA LEU A 641 12.46 -33.37 -6.98
C LEU A 641 11.00 -33.72 -6.76
N LEU A 642 10.11 -33.43 -7.74
CA LEU A 642 8.72 -33.84 -7.67
C LEU A 642 8.62 -35.37 -7.63
N LEU A 643 9.35 -36.09 -8.47
CA LEU A 643 9.40 -37.56 -8.48
C LEU A 643 9.89 -38.12 -7.13
N VAL A 644 10.93 -37.51 -6.54
CA VAL A 644 11.41 -37.89 -5.21
C VAL A 644 10.31 -37.66 -4.14
N ASN A 645 9.62 -36.53 -4.24
CA ASN A 645 8.57 -36.17 -3.26
C ASN A 645 7.32 -37.03 -3.42
N VAL A 646 6.93 -37.42 -4.64
CA VAL A 646 5.84 -38.39 -4.91
C VAL A 646 6.18 -39.76 -4.31
N LYS A 647 7.40 -40.27 -4.51
CA LYS A 647 7.84 -41.54 -3.91
C LYS A 647 7.79 -41.50 -2.37
N LYS A 648 8.10 -40.38 -1.77
CA LYS A 648 7.96 -40.19 -0.31
C LYS A 648 6.49 -40.19 0.12
N TRP A 649 5.63 -39.51 -0.63
CA TRP A 649 4.21 -39.46 -0.36
C TRP A 649 3.57 -40.85 -0.45
N GLU A 650 3.90 -41.64 -1.46
CA GLU A 650 3.40 -43.01 -1.60
C GLU A 650 3.84 -43.94 -0.45
N LYS A 651 5.05 -43.74 0.07
CA LYS A 651 5.60 -44.53 1.21
C LYS A 651 5.08 -44.04 2.55
N GLY A 652 4.69 -42.78 2.68
CA GLY A 652 4.30 -42.13 3.93
C GLY A 652 3.09 -42.77 4.61
N PRO A 653 1.96 -43.02 3.93
CA PRO A 653 0.79 -43.68 4.50
C PRO A 653 1.10 -45.10 5.00
N LYS A 654 1.89 -45.88 4.25
CA LYS A 654 2.34 -47.22 4.66
C LYS A 654 3.17 -47.19 5.95
N PHE A 655 4.11 -46.26 6.03
CA PHE A 655 4.96 -46.11 7.22
C PHE A 655 4.18 -45.71 8.48
N ILE A 656 3.16 -44.87 8.33
CA ILE A 656 2.29 -44.48 9.46
C ILE A 656 1.40 -45.64 9.90
N MET A 657 0.87 -46.44 8.97
CA MET A 657 0.08 -47.63 9.25
C MET A 657 0.94 -48.72 9.95
N ASP A 658 2.18 -48.96 9.46
CA ASP A 658 3.09 -49.92 10.05
C ASP A 658 3.52 -49.49 11.46
N LYS A 659 3.73 -48.21 11.70
CA LYS A 659 4.04 -47.66 13.04
C LYS A 659 2.86 -47.75 14.03
N HIS A 660 1.62 -47.67 13.51
CA HIS A 660 0.42 -47.88 14.32
C HIS A 660 0.19 -49.35 14.63
N LYS A 661 0.44 -50.26 13.67
CA LYS A 661 0.38 -51.71 13.91
C LYS A 661 1.43 -52.14 14.92
N ALA A 662 2.69 -51.71 14.75
CA ALA A 662 3.76 -52.02 15.70
C ALA A 662 3.50 -51.48 17.12
N LYS A 663 2.78 -50.36 17.28
CA LYS A 663 2.34 -49.87 18.61
C LYS A 663 1.15 -50.62 19.20
N GLN A 664 0.33 -51.27 18.36
CA GLN A 664 -0.76 -52.11 18.81
C GLN A 664 -0.27 -53.52 19.21
N GLU A 665 0.76 -54.02 18.54
CA GLU A 665 1.42 -55.29 18.87
C GLU A 665 2.32 -55.24 20.12
N GLN A 666 2.70 -53.99 20.55
CA GLN A 666 3.45 -53.77 21.80
C GLN A 666 2.58 -53.42 23.01
N LYS A 667 1.25 -53.37 22.86
CA LYS A 667 0.24 -53.28 23.94
C LYS A 667 -0.50 -54.59 24.10
#